data_c7d70ee3024a663a17c0802c59339529
#
_entry.id   c7d70ee3024a663a17c0802c59339529
#
_cell.length_a   1.000
_cell.length_b   1.000
_cell.length_c   1.000
_cell.angle_alpha   90.00
_cell.angle_beta   90.00
_cell.angle_gamma   90.00
#
_symmetry.space_group_name_H-M   'P 1'
#
loop_
_entity.id
_entity.type
_entity.pdbx_description
1 polymer ?
#
loop_
_entity_poly.entity_id
_entity_poly.type
_entity_poly.pdbx_seq_one_letter_code
_entity_poly.pdbx_strand_id
1 'polypeptide(L)'
;MASMNKPTFQAIRSHSPAKPVLIFVSSRRQTRLSALDLIAFLATEDNPKQWLHQDEREIEAIIATVRDSNLKLTLAFGIGMHHAGLHERDRKTVEELFVNCKIQVLIATSTLAWGVNFPAHLVVVKGTEYFDGKTKRYVDYPITDVLQMMGRAGRPQFDDQGKAVILVHDIKKDFYKKFLYEPFPVESSLLSVLSDHLNAEIAAGTISSKQDAMDYITWTYFFRRLVMNPSYYSLEDISHESINKYLSNLVEKSLRELECSYCIEIKEDDRTIEPLTYGRIASYYYLRHQTIGTFKERLKAEMPVQELLSILTEAEEYAELPVRHNEDQLNSQLAQQLPLQVNPHSYDSAHTKTHLLLQAHFSHAPLPCTDYTTDTKTVLDNTIRICQAMLDVAANEGWLVTAISICNLVQMIVQGRWLHDSSLLTLPHVEQQDLYLFRYTPITSSIPHKGPSEKGRSNTGGFNLPIEGLPELIAACNGKESVFAAIVEMCRLFPPSPQAWSFLSHLPVLQVHMSVKGWWEQSQEQTERPLPAAGANPKEGSSWLDVHADQEYVLQVSLRRMNLGQQRRKQDSKAQASRFPKAKDEGWFLVLGEVDRKELLAVKRVGYVRHHSAVSVAFYTPERTGKCIYTLYLMSDSYLGLDQQYDIHLNVTAASITTQVNTEVSDSVTERSGKASGSR
;
A
#
# COMPACT_ATOMS: atom_id res chain seq x y z
N MET A 1 -34.72 13.62 2.31
CA MET A 1 -33.72 14.27 1.44
C MET A 1 -34.34 15.11 0.32
N ALA A 2 -35.26 14.59 -0.50
CA ALA A 2 -35.93 15.37 -1.53
C ALA A 2 -36.73 16.57 -0.99
N SER A 3 -37.44 16.42 0.13
CA SER A 3 -38.18 17.49 0.80
C SER A 3 -37.30 18.66 1.26
N MET A 4 -35.98 18.47 1.39
CA MET A 4 -35.03 19.51 1.78
C MET A 4 -34.51 20.35 0.59
N ASN A 5 -34.80 20.00 -0.66
CA ASN A 5 -34.32 20.72 -1.82
C ASN A 5 -34.92 22.12 -1.93
N LYS A 6 -36.23 22.24 -1.71
CA LYS A 6 -36.92 23.55 -1.71
C LYS A 6 -36.42 24.46 -0.57
N PRO A 7 -36.33 23.99 0.70
CA PRO A 7 -35.69 24.76 1.78
C PRO A 7 -34.23 25.18 1.47
N THR A 8 -33.45 24.31 0.80
CA THR A 8 -32.10 24.66 0.36
C THR A 8 -32.11 25.83 -0.62
N PHE A 9 -32.98 25.78 -1.63
CA PHE A 9 -33.15 26.85 -2.60
C PHE A 9 -33.56 28.17 -1.92
N GLN A 10 -34.51 28.10 -0.99
CA GLN A 10 -34.94 29.27 -0.22
C GLN A 10 -33.82 29.83 0.65
N ALA A 11 -32.99 28.99 1.27
CA ALA A 11 -31.84 29.43 2.05
C ALA A 11 -30.81 30.19 1.18
N ILE A 12 -30.53 29.69 -0.02
CA ILE A 12 -29.63 30.38 -0.97
C ILE A 12 -30.19 31.75 -1.31
N ARG A 13 -31.47 31.80 -1.68
CA ARG A 13 -32.14 33.04 -2.08
C ARG A 13 -32.16 34.09 -0.96
N SER A 14 -32.41 33.67 0.28
CA SER A 14 -32.53 34.54 1.43
C SER A 14 -31.19 35.00 2.00
N HIS A 15 -30.17 34.13 1.98
CA HIS A 15 -28.92 34.36 2.70
C HIS A 15 -27.72 34.65 1.81
N SER A 16 -27.74 34.18 0.57
CA SER A 16 -26.61 34.32 -0.36
C SER A 16 -27.06 34.39 -1.82
N PRO A 17 -27.82 35.40 -2.21
CA PRO A 17 -28.37 35.50 -3.56
C PRO A 17 -27.30 35.64 -4.65
N ALA A 18 -26.13 36.21 -4.34
CA ALA A 18 -25.05 36.46 -5.30
C ALA A 18 -23.65 36.02 -4.85
N LYS A 19 -23.50 35.49 -3.66
CA LYS A 19 -22.20 35.04 -3.11
C LYS A 19 -22.09 33.53 -3.11
N PRO A 20 -20.85 32.97 -3.09
CA PRO A 20 -20.63 31.51 -3.13
C PRO A 20 -21.35 30.76 -2.05
N VAL A 21 -21.93 29.60 -2.44
CA VAL A 21 -22.68 28.70 -1.60
C VAL A 21 -22.11 27.30 -1.71
N LEU A 22 -21.86 26.65 -0.57
CA LEU A 22 -21.43 25.28 -0.48
C LEU A 22 -22.55 24.44 0.16
N ILE A 23 -22.99 23.38 -0.51
CA ILE A 23 -24.05 22.50 -0.05
C ILE A 23 -23.46 21.13 0.21
N PHE A 24 -23.53 20.64 1.44
CA PHE A 24 -23.13 19.29 1.80
C PHE A 24 -24.30 18.32 1.74
N VAL A 25 -24.08 17.19 1.07
CA VAL A 25 -25.06 16.10 0.93
C VAL A 25 -24.45 14.77 1.35
N SER A 26 -25.29 13.81 1.71
CA SER A 26 -24.87 12.54 2.31
C SER A 26 -24.34 11.49 1.35
N SER A 27 -24.52 11.66 0.04
CA SER A 27 -24.06 10.68 -0.96
C SER A 27 -23.83 11.32 -2.32
N ARG A 28 -23.03 10.63 -3.13
CA ARG A 28 -22.75 11.03 -4.52
C ARG A 28 -24.02 11.14 -5.36
N ARG A 29 -24.95 10.20 -5.17
CA ARG A 29 -26.26 10.26 -5.84
C ARG A 29 -27.01 11.53 -5.48
N GLN A 30 -26.92 11.97 -4.21
CA GLN A 30 -27.59 13.19 -3.76
C GLN A 30 -26.97 14.48 -4.32
N THR A 31 -25.68 14.47 -4.71
CA THR A 31 -25.09 15.65 -5.41
C THR A 31 -25.84 15.91 -6.71
N ARG A 32 -26.06 14.86 -7.49
CA ARG A 32 -26.79 14.94 -8.78
C ARG A 32 -28.26 15.30 -8.59
N LEU A 33 -28.96 14.57 -7.72
CA LEU A 33 -30.40 14.79 -7.52
C LEU A 33 -30.68 16.20 -6.99
N SER A 34 -29.88 16.69 -6.06
CA SER A 34 -30.01 18.04 -5.54
C SER A 34 -29.72 19.10 -6.61
N ALA A 35 -28.71 18.88 -7.44
CA ALA A 35 -28.37 19.77 -8.53
C ALA A 35 -29.51 19.87 -9.56
N LEU A 36 -30.09 18.75 -9.96
CA LEU A 36 -31.21 18.72 -10.92
C LEU A 36 -32.47 19.41 -10.36
N ASP A 37 -32.79 19.19 -9.09
CA ASP A 37 -33.93 19.86 -8.46
C ASP A 37 -33.70 21.36 -8.35
N LEU A 38 -32.48 21.79 -8.00
CA LEU A 38 -32.13 23.23 -7.98
C LEU A 38 -32.23 23.87 -9.38
N ILE A 39 -31.82 23.16 -10.43
CA ILE A 39 -32.02 23.62 -11.82
C ILE A 39 -33.51 23.75 -12.15
N ALA A 40 -34.34 22.80 -11.71
CA ALA A 40 -35.78 22.88 -11.90
C ALA A 40 -36.39 24.08 -11.21
N PHE A 41 -35.92 24.46 -10.03
CA PHE A 41 -36.35 25.71 -9.35
C PHE A 41 -35.84 26.95 -10.08
N LEU A 42 -34.57 26.93 -10.56
CA LEU A 42 -34.04 28.05 -11.36
C LEU A 42 -34.84 28.30 -12.66
N ALA A 43 -35.34 27.23 -13.27
CA ALA A 43 -36.14 27.33 -14.49
C ALA A 43 -37.47 28.09 -14.27
N THR A 44 -37.91 28.23 -13.03
CA THR A 44 -39.11 29.03 -12.67
C THR A 44 -38.80 30.48 -12.37
N GLU A 45 -37.53 30.89 -12.33
CA GLU A 45 -37.07 32.24 -12.07
C GLU A 45 -36.86 33.03 -13.38
N ASP A 46 -36.80 34.35 -13.30
CA ASP A 46 -36.61 35.22 -14.45
C ASP A 46 -35.27 34.99 -15.18
N ASN A 47 -34.24 34.64 -14.43
CA ASN A 47 -32.92 34.30 -14.97
C ASN A 47 -32.48 32.89 -14.51
N PRO A 48 -32.68 31.86 -15.33
CA PRO A 48 -32.28 30.49 -14.97
C PRO A 48 -30.78 30.28 -14.80
N LYS A 49 -29.93 31.16 -15.32
CA LYS A 49 -28.47 31.12 -15.24
C LYS A 49 -27.89 32.11 -14.23
N GLN A 50 -28.67 32.59 -13.29
CA GLN A 50 -28.25 33.62 -12.31
C GLN A 50 -27.05 33.21 -11.43
N TRP A 51 -26.76 31.91 -11.31
CA TRP A 51 -25.62 31.42 -10.56
C TRP A 51 -24.36 31.19 -11.41
N LEU A 52 -24.42 31.42 -12.70
CA LEU A 52 -23.27 31.44 -13.59
C LEU A 52 -22.71 32.87 -13.70
N HIS A 53 -21.50 33.08 -13.21
CA HIS A 53 -20.81 34.39 -13.17
C HIS A 53 -19.72 34.51 -14.24
N GLN A 54 -19.71 33.62 -15.23
CA GLN A 54 -18.76 33.61 -16.35
C GLN A 54 -19.50 33.78 -17.68
N ASP A 55 -18.81 34.30 -18.71
CA ASP A 55 -19.34 34.35 -20.07
C ASP A 55 -19.70 32.93 -20.57
N GLU A 56 -20.85 32.81 -21.20
CA GLU A 56 -21.34 31.53 -21.72
C GLU A 56 -20.35 30.83 -22.67
N ARG A 57 -19.66 31.60 -23.51
CA ARG A 57 -18.69 31.07 -24.47
C ARG A 57 -17.46 30.43 -23.76
N GLU A 58 -17.00 31.08 -22.69
CA GLU A 58 -15.87 30.59 -21.92
C GLU A 58 -16.24 29.31 -21.15
N ILE A 59 -17.43 29.30 -20.54
CA ILE A 59 -17.89 28.09 -19.81
C ILE A 59 -18.16 26.91 -20.74
N GLU A 60 -18.68 27.16 -21.95
CA GLU A 60 -18.88 26.11 -22.97
C GLU A 60 -17.56 25.45 -23.37
N ALA A 61 -16.51 26.22 -23.55
CA ALA A 61 -15.17 25.69 -23.84
C ALA A 61 -14.65 24.80 -22.70
N ILE A 62 -14.90 25.18 -21.43
CA ILE A 62 -14.54 24.38 -20.26
C ILE A 62 -15.41 23.11 -20.18
N ILE A 63 -16.73 23.24 -20.35
CA ILE A 63 -17.68 22.11 -20.33
C ILE A 63 -17.32 21.06 -21.40
N ALA A 64 -16.82 21.48 -22.55
CA ALA A 64 -16.38 20.55 -23.59
C ALA A 64 -15.25 19.60 -23.10
N THR A 65 -14.41 20.05 -22.16
CA THR A 65 -13.30 19.27 -21.60
C THR A 65 -13.71 18.33 -20.46
N VAL A 66 -14.86 18.54 -19.83
CA VAL A 66 -15.40 17.74 -18.74
C VAL A 66 -15.84 16.39 -19.25
N ARG A 67 -15.66 15.33 -18.48
CA ARG A 67 -16.01 13.95 -18.85
C ARG A 67 -17.40 13.56 -18.36
N ASP A 68 -17.77 13.94 -17.13
CA ASP A 68 -19.05 13.59 -16.54
C ASP A 68 -20.20 14.38 -17.19
N SER A 69 -21.19 13.65 -17.72
CA SER A 69 -22.32 14.24 -18.45
C SER A 69 -23.26 15.06 -17.55
N ASN A 70 -23.45 14.64 -16.31
CA ASN A 70 -24.28 15.37 -15.34
C ASN A 70 -23.59 16.66 -14.91
N LEU A 71 -22.28 16.61 -14.73
CA LEU A 71 -21.48 17.80 -14.40
C LEU A 71 -21.51 18.82 -15.55
N LYS A 72 -21.43 18.36 -16.80
CA LYS A 72 -21.61 19.25 -17.97
C LYS A 72 -22.92 20.03 -17.90
N LEU A 73 -24.01 19.34 -17.62
CA LEU A 73 -25.33 19.94 -17.52
C LEU A 73 -25.39 20.97 -16.38
N THR A 74 -24.91 20.61 -15.21
CA THR A 74 -25.05 21.46 -14.02
C THR A 74 -24.15 22.70 -14.07
N LEU A 75 -22.95 22.59 -14.62
CA LEU A 75 -22.04 23.72 -14.81
C LEU A 75 -22.63 24.81 -15.70
N ALA A 76 -23.44 24.46 -16.69
CA ALA A 76 -24.12 25.42 -17.55
C ALA A 76 -25.08 26.33 -16.78
N PHE A 77 -25.52 25.94 -15.58
CA PHE A 77 -26.39 26.71 -14.69
C PHE A 77 -25.63 27.34 -13.49
N GLY A 78 -24.30 27.20 -13.46
CA GLY A 78 -23.49 27.73 -12.36
C GLY A 78 -23.48 26.85 -11.10
N ILE A 79 -23.78 25.56 -11.26
CA ILE A 79 -23.78 24.54 -10.20
C ILE A 79 -22.67 23.54 -10.46
N GLY A 80 -21.69 23.46 -9.54
CA GLY A 80 -20.68 22.43 -9.53
C GLY A 80 -21.08 21.24 -8.64
N MET A 81 -20.58 20.08 -8.99
CA MET A 81 -20.66 18.88 -8.15
C MET A 81 -19.26 18.44 -7.78
N HIS A 82 -19.07 18.00 -6.54
CA HIS A 82 -17.78 17.53 -6.05
C HIS A 82 -17.92 16.28 -5.18
N HIS A 83 -17.33 15.19 -5.61
CA HIS A 83 -17.24 13.93 -4.88
C HIS A 83 -16.09 13.09 -5.40
N ALA A 84 -15.63 12.14 -4.59
CA ALA A 84 -14.49 11.27 -4.92
C ALA A 84 -14.70 10.40 -6.18
N GLY A 85 -15.94 10.17 -6.61
CA GLY A 85 -16.25 9.41 -7.82
C GLY A 85 -16.06 10.16 -9.14
N LEU A 86 -15.83 11.47 -9.11
CA LEU A 86 -15.49 12.22 -10.32
C LEU A 86 -14.02 12.00 -10.71
N HIS A 87 -13.77 12.08 -12.02
CA HIS A 87 -12.40 12.07 -12.52
C HIS A 87 -11.60 13.25 -11.93
N GLU A 88 -10.33 13.04 -11.62
CA GLU A 88 -9.48 14.05 -10.97
C GLU A 88 -9.45 15.38 -11.72
N ARG A 89 -9.38 15.32 -13.05
CA ARG A 89 -9.41 16.53 -13.89
C ARG A 89 -10.72 17.30 -13.73
N ASP A 90 -11.85 16.60 -13.73
CA ASP A 90 -13.17 17.22 -13.57
C ASP A 90 -13.29 17.86 -12.19
N ARG A 91 -12.78 17.19 -11.13
CA ARG A 91 -12.75 17.78 -9.78
C ARG A 91 -11.94 19.06 -9.73
N LYS A 92 -10.72 19.07 -10.26
CA LYS A 92 -9.88 20.26 -10.32
C LYS A 92 -10.55 21.41 -11.08
N THR A 93 -11.18 21.11 -12.21
CA THR A 93 -11.91 22.11 -12.99
C THR A 93 -13.04 22.73 -12.16
N VAL A 94 -13.83 21.95 -11.45
CA VAL A 94 -14.89 22.46 -10.57
C VAL A 94 -14.33 23.29 -9.41
N GLU A 95 -13.26 22.83 -8.81
CA GLU A 95 -12.54 23.54 -7.74
C GLU A 95 -12.07 24.91 -8.19
N GLU A 96 -11.42 25.00 -9.34
CA GLU A 96 -10.95 26.25 -9.93
C GLU A 96 -12.10 27.20 -10.25
N LEU A 97 -13.18 26.70 -10.84
CA LEU A 97 -14.36 27.50 -11.15
C LEU A 97 -15.02 28.08 -9.90
N PHE A 98 -15.12 27.29 -8.84
CA PHE A 98 -15.72 27.72 -7.58
C PHE A 98 -14.85 28.70 -6.80
N VAL A 99 -13.55 28.45 -6.67
CA VAL A 99 -12.61 29.36 -6.00
C VAL A 99 -12.53 30.71 -6.69
N ASN A 100 -12.55 30.73 -8.02
CA ASN A 100 -12.55 31.97 -8.82
C ASN A 100 -13.93 32.62 -8.93
N CYS A 101 -14.91 32.15 -8.16
CA CYS A 101 -16.29 32.66 -8.18
C CYS A 101 -16.95 32.70 -9.58
N LYS A 102 -16.55 31.77 -10.46
CA LYS A 102 -17.15 31.65 -11.80
C LYS A 102 -18.48 30.90 -11.77
N ILE A 103 -18.64 29.99 -10.81
CA ILE A 103 -19.90 29.33 -10.44
C ILE A 103 -20.22 29.68 -9.00
N GLN A 104 -21.52 29.85 -8.69
CA GLN A 104 -21.95 30.29 -7.37
C GLN A 104 -22.17 29.12 -6.42
N VAL A 105 -22.70 28.00 -6.88
CA VAL A 105 -23.13 26.88 -6.04
C VAL A 105 -22.24 25.67 -6.28
N LEU A 106 -21.72 25.10 -5.18
CA LEU A 106 -21.01 23.83 -5.18
C LEU A 106 -21.74 22.83 -4.28
N ILE A 107 -22.11 21.67 -4.83
CA ILE A 107 -22.73 20.58 -4.09
C ILE A 107 -21.70 19.47 -3.88
N ALA A 108 -21.39 19.15 -2.63
CA ALA A 108 -20.32 18.25 -2.30
C ALA A 108 -20.73 17.21 -1.26
N THR A 109 -20.02 16.08 -1.25
CA THR A 109 -20.08 15.13 -0.14
C THR A 109 -19.23 15.59 1.04
N SER A 110 -19.48 15.05 2.24
CA SER A 110 -18.80 15.43 3.50
C SER A 110 -17.28 15.38 3.44
N THR A 111 -16.71 14.52 2.58
CA THR A 111 -15.25 14.40 2.39
C THR A 111 -14.57 15.70 1.99
N LEU A 112 -15.28 16.61 1.33
CA LEU A 112 -14.74 17.91 0.98
C LEU A 112 -14.45 18.79 2.21
N ALA A 113 -15.19 18.60 3.31
CA ALA A 113 -14.98 19.37 4.53
C ALA A 113 -13.57 19.18 5.13
N TRP A 114 -12.96 18.00 4.93
CA TRP A 114 -11.67 17.62 5.47
C TRP A 114 -10.50 17.83 4.49
N GLY A 115 -10.75 17.65 3.20
CA GLY A 115 -9.67 17.53 2.19
C GLY A 115 -9.21 18.81 1.55
N VAL A 116 -10.07 19.83 1.46
CA VAL A 116 -9.81 21.06 0.70
C VAL A 116 -10.37 22.27 1.42
N ASN A 117 -9.69 23.41 1.35
CA ASN A 117 -10.15 24.63 1.98
C ASN A 117 -10.92 25.51 0.97
N PHE A 118 -12.23 25.26 0.84
CA PHE A 118 -13.13 26.08 0.02
C PHE A 118 -14.12 26.83 0.90
N PRO A 119 -13.78 28.03 1.37
CA PRO A 119 -14.70 28.83 2.14
C PRO A 119 -15.79 29.40 1.23
N ALA A 120 -17.03 29.39 1.73
CA ALA A 120 -18.19 29.96 1.07
C ALA A 120 -18.89 30.95 1.99
N HIS A 121 -19.63 31.91 1.41
CA HIS A 121 -20.42 32.85 2.21
C HIS A 121 -21.54 32.13 2.99
N LEU A 122 -22.23 31.18 2.31
CA LEU A 122 -23.26 30.33 2.87
C LEU A 122 -22.85 28.87 2.76
N VAL A 123 -22.97 28.14 3.86
CA VAL A 123 -22.89 26.68 3.89
C VAL A 123 -24.25 26.12 4.24
N VAL A 124 -24.73 25.17 3.46
CA VAL A 124 -25.96 24.40 3.73
C VAL A 124 -25.59 22.95 3.99
N VAL A 125 -25.85 22.45 5.21
CA VAL A 125 -25.74 21.04 5.52
C VAL A 125 -27.13 20.42 5.28
N LYS A 126 -27.26 19.71 4.17
CA LYS A 126 -28.53 19.13 3.74
C LYS A 126 -28.70 17.72 4.29
N GLY A 127 -29.22 17.64 5.50
CA GLY A 127 -29.34 16.38 6.25
C GLY A 127 -28.10 16.02 7.01
N THR A 128 -28.29 15.31 8.11
CA THR A 128 -27.26 14.96 9.09
C THR A 128 -27.04 13.45 9.20
N GLU A 129 -27.59 12.65 8.28
CA GLU A 129 -27.48 11.21 8.24
C GLU A 129 -26.79 10.74 6.95
N TYR A 130 -26.00 9.69 7.06
CA TYR A 130 -25.41 8.99 5.91
C TYR A 130 -25.64 7.49 6.01
N PHE A 131 -25.56 6.78 4.89
CA PHE A 131 -25.65 5.33 4.86
C PHE A 131 -24.30 4.72 5.25
N ASP A 132 -24.29 3.95 6.36
CA ASP A 132 -23.12 3.21 6.79
C ASP A 132 -23.16 1.78 6.20
N GLY A 133 -22.16 1.46 5.36
CA GLY A 133 -22.05 0.15 4.73
C GLY A 133 -21.81 -1.01 5.69
N LYS A 134 -21.20 -0.75 6.87
CA LYS A 134 -20.92 -1.77 7.88
C LYS A 134 -22.22 -2.22 8.58
N THR A 135 -23.01 -1.27 9.03
CA THR A 135 -24.28 -1.53 9.74
C THR A 135 -25.47 -1.68 8.81
N LYS A 136 -25.31 -1.37 7.51
CA LYS A 136 -26.36 -1.35 6.49
C LYS A 136 -27.57 -0.48 6.88
N ARG A 137 -27.31 0.61 7.59
CA ARG A 137 -28.30 1.56 8.11
C ARG A 137 -27.90 3.00 7.83
N TYR A 138 -28.89 3.90 7.90
CA TYR A 138 -28.61 5.33 8.02
C TYR A 138 -28.21 5.62 9.46
N VAL A 139 -27.09 6.28 9.63
CA VAL A 139 -26.53 6.71 10.92
C VAL A 139 -26.26 8.21 10.89
N ASP A 140 -26.28 8.85 12.05
CA ASP A 140 -25.94 10.26 12.16
C ASP A 140 -24.48 10.51 11.86
N TYR A 141 -24.18 11.64 11.21
CA TYR A 141 -22.81 12.14 11.17
C TYR A 141 -22.29 12.38 12.58
N PRO A 142 -21.03 12.05 12.85
CA PRO A 142 -20.35 12.58 14.03
C PRO A 142 -20.53 14.10 14.08
N ILE A 143 -20.82 14.64 15.27
CA ILE A 143 -21.03 16.08 15.41
C ILE A 143 -19.81 16.90 14.91
N THR A 144 -18.61 16.37 15.07
CA THR A 144 -17.37 16.96 14.57
C THR A 144 -17.39 17.15 13.07
N ASP A 145 -17.97 16.23 12.31
CA ASP A 145 -18.11 16.36 10.85
C ASP A 145 -19.07 17.49 10.49
N VAL A 146 -20.20 17.59 11.19
CA VAL A 146 -21.14 18.68 11.00
C VAL A 146 -20.49 20.04 11.31
N LEU A 147 -19.73 20.12 12.41
CA LEU A 147 -18.98 21.33 12.77
C LEU A 147 -17.91 21.69 11.72
N GLN A 148 -17.22 20.70 11.15
CA GLN A 148 -16.27 20.90 10.06
C GLN A 148 -16.95 21.41 8.79
N MET A 149 -18.13 20.87 8.44
CA MET A 149 -18.91 21.37 7.31
C MET A 149 -19.32 22.82 7.55
N MET A 150 -19.85 23.14 8.72
CA MET A 150 -20.23 24.50 9.11
C MET A 150 -19.03 25.46 9.12
N GLY A 151 -17.86 24.98 9.54
CA GLY A 151 -16.61 25.75 9.58
C GLY A 151 -16.10 26.21 8.21
N ARG A 152 -16.74 25.79 7.13
CA ARG A 152 -16.50 26.33 5.78
C ARG A 152 -17.27 27.61 5.49
N ALA A 153 -18.15 28.03 6.39
CA ALA A 153 -18.90 29.30 6.25
C ALA A 153 -18.03 30.48 6.61
N GLY A 154 -17.99 31.47 5.71
CA GLY A 154 -17.21 32.67 5.84
C GLY A 154 -15.92 32.69 5.04
N ARG A 155 -15.67 33.80 4.39
CA ARG A 155 -14.44 34.09 3.61
C ARG A 155 -13.76 35.29 4.20
N PRO A 156 -12.79 35.14 5.15
CA PRO A 156 -12.23 36.26 5.94
C PRO A 156 -11.70 37.44 5.12
N GLN A 157 -11.29 37.19 3.87
CA GLN A 157 -10.77 38.23 2.98
C GLN A 157 -11.87 38.98 2.18
N PHE A 158 -13.11 38.46 2.14
CA PHE A 158 -14.18 38.95 1.27
C PHE A 158 -15.51 39.21 1.98
N ASP A 159 -15.72 38.60 3.14
CA ASP A 159 -17.00 38.64 3.85
C ASP A 159 -16.79 39.03 5.31
N ASP A 160 -17.64 39.93 5.81
CA ASP A 160 -17.68 40.30 7.24
C ASP A 160 -18.40 39.24 8.08
N GLN A 161 -19.21 38.40 7.44
CA GLN A 161 -20.02 37.35 8.07
C GLN A 161 -20.08 36.08 7.22
N GLY A 162 -20.04 34.93 7.87
CA GLY A 162 -20.37 33.64 7.28
C GLY A 162 -21.70 33.14 7.83
N LYS A 163 -22.46 32.42 6.99
CA LYS A 163 -23.76 31.83 7.38
C LYS A 163 -23.75 30.35 7.17
N ALA A 164 -24.27 29.60 8.14
CA ALA A 164 -24.47 28.18 8.04
C ALA A 164 -25.94 27.80 8.33
N VAL A 165 -26.50 26.97 7.48
CA VAL A 165 -27.86 26.44 7.62
C VAL A 165 -27.80 24.93 7.70
N ILE A 166 -28.33 24.35 8.77
CA ILE A 166 -28.41 22.90 8.93
C ILE A 166 -29.87 22.48 8.76
N LEU A 167 -30.14 21.68 7.74
CA LEU A 167 -31.46 21.12 7.48
C LEU A 167 -31.55 19.74 8.12
N VAL A 168 -32.39 19.60 9.13
CA VAL A 168 -32.55 18.38 9.93
C VAL A 168 -34.02 17.98 10.07
N HIS A 169 -34.29 16.76 10.47
CA HIS A 169 -35.61 16.37 10.96
C HIS A 169 -35.96 17.14 12.26
N ASP A 170 -37.20 17.47 12.42
CA ASP A 170 -37.69 18.28 13.57
C ASP A 170 -37.29 17.71 14.93
N ILE A 171 -37.33 16.38 15.06
CA ILE A 171 -36.90 15.66 16.27
C ILE A 171 -35.46 15.96 16.68
N LYS A 172 -34.56 16.24 15.71
CA LYS A 172 -33.14 16.53 15.96
C LYS A 172 -32.82 18.00 16.12
N LYS A 173 -33.78 18.88 15.91
CA LYS A 173 -33.61 20.31 15.94
C LYS A 173 -33.05 20.83 17.27
N ASP A 174 -33.61 20.39 18.38
CA ASP A 174 -33.18 20.84 19.71
C ASP A 174 -31.79 20.31 20.08
N PHE A 175 -31.45 19.11 19.63
CA PHE A 175 -30.10 18.56 19.74
C PHE A 175 -29.06 19.46 19.05
N TYR A 176 -29.27 19.85 17.78
CA TYR A 176 -28.34 20.71 17.08
C TYR A 176 -28.34 22.14 17.62
N LYS A 177 -29.47 22.67 18.08
CA LYS A 177 -29.52 23.97 18.77
C LYS A 177 -28.65 23.98 20.02
N LYS A 178 -28.72 22.91 20.83
CA LYS A 178 -27.90 22.79 22.04
C LYS A 178 -26.41 22.82 21.69
N PHE A 179 -25.99 22.10 20.69
CA PHE A 179 -24.61 22.12 20.21
C PHE A 179 -24.08 23.46 19.75
N LEU A 180 -24.92 24.31 19.19
CA LEU A 180 -24.51 25.63 18.69
C LEU A 180 -24.25 26.63 19.83
N TYR A 181 -24.84 26.42 20.99
CA TYR A 181 -24.80 27.37 22.10
C TYR A 181 -24.06 26.86 23.34
N GLU A 182 -23.83 25.58 23.47
CA GLU A 182 -23.12 25.00 24.61
C GLU A 182 -21.78 24.37 24.18
N PRO A 183 -20.73 24.47 25.03
CA PRO A 183 -19.48 23.80 24.78
C PRO A 183 -19.72 22.28 24.66
N PHE A 184 -19.24 21.70 23.58
CA PHE A 184 -19.39 20.27 23.32
C PHE A 184 -18.14 19.51 23.75
N PRO A 185 -18.23 18.58 24.71
CA PRO A 185 -17.12 17.72 25.07
C PRO A 185 -16.91 16.65 23.99
N VAL A 186 -15.69 16.60 23.46
CA VAL A 186 -15.26 15.48 22.59
C VAL A 186 -14.98 14.27 23.46
N GLU A 187 -15.60 13.15 23.16
CA GLU A 187 -15.34 11.88 23.85
C GLU A 187 -14.18 11.12 23.21
N SER A 188 -13.53 10.27 23.98
CA SER A 188 -12.41 9.46 23.50
C SER A 188 -12.88 8.24 22.72
N SER A 189 -12.25 7.95 21.60
CA SER A 189 -12.43 6.71 20.81
C SER A 189 -11.38 5.64 21.12
N LEU A 190 -10.53 5.83 22.12
CA LEU A 190 -9.42 4.93 22.44
C LEU A 190 -9.86 3.48 22.70
N LEU A 191 -11.04 3.26 23.28
CA LEU A 191 -11.50 1.92 23.63
C LEU A 191 -11.59 0.98 22.43
N SER A 192 -11.92 1.48 21.25
CA SER A 192 -12.03 0.67 20.03
C SER A 192 -10.69 0.18 19.48
N VAL A 193 -9.59 0.79 19.90
CA VAL A 193 -8.22 0.53 19.42
C VAL A 193 -7.20 0.35 20.55
N LEU A 194 -7.69 0.23 21.78
CA LEU A 194 -6.83 0.17 22.97
C LEU A 194 -5.84 -0.99 22.92
N SER A 195 -6.28 -2.16 22.49
CA SER A 195 -5.42 -3.34 22.39
C SER A 195 -4.22 -3.12 21.49
N ASP A 196 -4.41 -2.48 20.33
CA ASP A 196 -3.32 -2.17 19.39
C ASP A 196 -2.33 -1.14 19.97
N HIS A 197 -2.83 -0.13 20.68
CA HIS A 197 -1.97 0.84 21.36
C HIS A 197 -1.19 0.22 22.51
N LEU A 198 -1.80 -0.64 23.31
CA LEU A 198 -1.11 -1.39 24.36
C LEU A 198 -0.04 -2.29 23.77
N ASN A 199 -0.32 -2.97 22.65
CA ASN A 199 0.68 -3.78 21.96
C ASN A 199 1.90 -2.97 21.52
N ALA A 200 1.69 -1.76 20.98
CA ALA A 200 2.80 -0.89 20.58
C ALA A 200 3.70 -0.52 21.77
N GLU A 201 3.12 -0.18 22.91
CA GLU A 201 3.86 0.16 24.13
C GLU A 201 4.55 -1.06 24.76
N ILE A 202 3.93 -2.23 24.69
CA ILE A 202 4.54 -3.50 25.14
C ILE A 202 5.73 -3.84 24.22
N ALA A 203 5.57 -3.74 22.91
CA ALA A 203 6.64 -3.97 21.95
C ALA A 203 7.82 -3.00 22.10
N ALA A 204 7.54 -1.76 22.50
CA ALA A 204 8.55 -0.75 22.81
C ALA A 204 9.24 -0.94 24.18
N GLY A 205 8.70 -1.81 25.04
CA GLY A 205 9.21 -2.04 26.41
C GLY A 205 8.75 -1.01 27.44
N THR A 206 7.83 -0.11 27.09
CA THR A 206 7.23 0.87 28.02
C THR A 206 6.30 0.19 29.03
N ILE A 207 5.57 -0.82 28.59
CA ILE A 207 4.67 -1.64 29.42
C ILE A 207 5.26 -3.05 29.51
N SER A 208 5.54 -3.49 30.73
CA SER A 208 6.08 -4.83 31.03
C SER A 208 5.22 -5.58 32.07
N SER A 209 4.21 -4.93 32.61
CA SER A 209 3.29 -5.52 33.60
C SER A 209 1.87 -5.02 33.43
N LYS A 210 0.90 -5.75 34.01
CA LYS A 210 -0.50 -5.30 34.06
C LYS A 210 -0.65 -3.95 34.77
N GLN A 211 0.15 -3.71 35.80
CA GLN A 211 0.16 -2.42 36.50
C GLN A 211 0.61 -1.28 35.61
N ASP A 212 1.67 -1.47 34.83
CA ASP A 212 2.14 -0.46 33.87
C ASP A 212 1.06 -0.12 32.83
N ALA A 213 0.28 -1.13 32.39
CA ALA A 213 -0.84 -0.92 31.46
C ALA A 213 -1.96 -0.09 32.11
N MET A 214 -2.29 -0.35 33.37
CA MET A 214 -3.25 0.48 34.11
C MET A 214 -2.76 1.91 34.28
N ASP A 215 -1.51 2.09 34.68
CA ASP A 215 -0.89 3.40 34.84
C ASP A 215 -0.87 4.18 33.51
N TYR A 216 -0.52 3.52 32.40
CA TYR A 216 -0.58 4.11 31.05
C TYR A 216 -1.95 4.68 30.72
N ILE A 217 -3.05 3.94 30.99
CA ILE A 217 -4.40 4.38 30.69
C ILE A 217 -4.74 5.65 31.48
N THR A 218 -4.28 5.79 32.73
CA THR A 218 -4.56 6.96 33.58
C THR A 218 -4.00 8.28 33.02
N TRP A 219 -3.00 8.22 32.15
CA TRP A 219 -2.41 9.37 31.47
C TRP A 219 -3.13 9.79 30.19
N THR A 220 -4.11 8.99 29.74
CA THR A 220 -4.81 9.21 28.47
C THR A 220 -5.95 10.20 28.60
N TYR A 221 -6.32 10.81 27.50
CA TYR A 221 -7.55 11.62 27.40
C TYR A 221 -8.80 10.80 27.74
N PHE A 222 -8.81 9.51 27.39
CA PHE A 222 -9.90 8.59 27.75
C PHE A 222 -10.17 8.60 29.25
N PHE A 223 -9.15 8.49 30.10
CA PHE A 223 -9.34 8.46 31.55
C PHE A 223 -9.95 9.76 32.06
N ARG A 224 -9.54 10.92 31.56
CA ARG A 224 -10.15 12.20 31.90
C ARG A 224 -11.64 12.24 31.56
N ARG A 225 -12.00 11.73 30.36
CA ARG A 225 -13.39 11.68 29.94
C ARG A 225 -14.20 10.65 30.70
N LEU A 226 -13.61 9.52 31.04
CA LEU A 226 -14.23 8.48 31.87
C LEU A 226 -14.73 9.06 33.20
N VAL A 227 -13.92 9.85 33.88
CA VAL A 227 -14.27 10.48 35.16
C VAL A 227 -15.31 11.58 34.98
N MET A 228 -15.26 12.34 33.89
CA MET A 228 -16.18 13.47 33.67
C MET A 228 -17.54 13.08 33.06
N ASN A 229 -17.57 11.99 32.29
CA ASN A 229 -18.80 11.49 31.66
C ASN A 229 -18.85 9.95 31.72
N PRO A 230 -18.94 9.38 32.95
CA PRO A 230 -18.84 7.94 33.18
C PRO A 230 -19.92 7.13 32.45
N SER A 231 -21.12 7.63 32.36
CA SER A 231 -22.24 6.93 31.70
C SER A 231 -21.98 6.69 30.19
N TYR A 232 -21.26 7.57 29.53
CA TYR A 232 -20.88 7.38 28.12
C TYR A 232 -20.02 6.14 27.93
N TYR A 233 -19.18 5.82 28.91
CA TYR A 233 -18.26 4.67 28.90
C TYR A 233 -18.82 3.46 29.65
N SER A 234 -20.13 3.46 29.98
CA SER A 234 -20.79 2.38 30.72
C SER A 234 -20.23 2.18 32.14
N LEU A 235 -19.77 3.24 32.77
CA LEU A 235 -19.38 3.26 34.19
C LEU A 235 -20.51 3.90 34.99
N GLU A 236 -21.01 3.19 36.00
CA GLU A 236 -22.17 3.63 36.80
C GLU A 236 -21.76 4.57 37.93
N ASP A 237 -20.59 4.35 38.51
CA ASP A 237 -20.11 5.07 39.68
C ASP A 237 -18.64 5.47 39.53
N ILE A 238 -18.28 6.65 40.02
CA ILE A 238 -16.92 7.24 39.97
C ILE A 238 -16.11 7.01 41.25
N SER A 239 -16.55 6.11 42.14
CA SER A 239 -15.73 5.74 43.28
C SER A 239 -14.40 5.13 42.86
N HIS A 240 -13.37 5.28 43.70
CA HIS A 240 -12.05 4.69 43.41
C HIS A 240 -12.14 3.19 43.16
N GLU A 241 -12.97 2.49 43.86
CA GLU A 241 -13.16 1.04 43.73
C GLU A 241 -13.78 0.71 42.36
N SER A 242 -14.83 1.42 41.96
CA SER A 242 -15.51 1.21 40.67
C SER A 242 -14.59 1.54 39.50
N ILE A 243 -13.84 2.63 39.56
CA ILE A 243 -12.85 2.99 38.51
C ILE A 243 -11.77 1.93 38.42
N ASN A 244 -11.17 1.51 39.56
CA ASN A 244 -10.11 0.50 39.55
C ASN A 244 -10.60 -0.83 38.99
N LYS A 245 -11.80 -1.26 39.35
CA LYS A 245 -12.41 -2.48 38.82
C LYS A 245 -12.64 -2.36 37.32
N TYR A 246 -13.17 -1.23 36.86
CA TYR A 246 -13.40 -0.96 35.45
C TYR A 246 -12.09 -1.01 34.63
N LEU A 247 -11.06 -0.31 35.09
CA LEU A 247 -9.75 -0.29 34.42
C LEU A 247 -9.07 -1.66 34.43
N SER A 248 -9.17 -2.38 35.55
CA SER A 248 -8.60 -3.72 35.67
C SER A 248 -9.28 -4.69 34.69
N ASN A 249 -10.60 -4.66 34.58
CA ASN A 249 -11.34 -5.46 33.61
C ASN A 249 -11.00 -5.08 32.17
N LEU A 250 -10.86 -3.79 31.89
CA LEU A 250 -10.50 -3.28 30.57
C LEU A 250 -9.10 -3.73 30.14
N VAL A 251 -8.11 -3.61 31.04
CA VAL A 251 -6.73 -4.07 30.81
C VAL A 251 -6.70 -5.57 30.60
N GLU A 252 -7.37 -6.33 31.49
CA GLU A 252 -7.43 -7.79 31.40
C GLU A 252 -8.01 -8.24 30.05
N LYS A 253 -9.13 -7.65 29.63
CA LYS A 253 -9.76 -7.93 28.34
C LYS A 253 -8.81 -7.64 27.18
N SER A 254 -8.21 -6.45 27.17
CA SER A 254 -7.30 -6.03 26.08
C SER A 254 -6.06 -6.91 26.00
N LEU A 255 -5.47 -7.27 27.13
CA LEU A 255 -4.28 -8.15 27.16
C LEU A 255 -4.62 -9.58 26.74
N ARG A 256 -5.80 -10.11 27.11
CA ARG A 256 -6.25 -11.42 26.62
C ARG A 256 -6.51 -11.43 25.12
N GLU A 257 -7.06 -10.35 24.56
CA GLU A 257 -7.19 -10.18 23.09
C GLU A 257 -5.82 -10.23 22.39
N LEU A 258 -4.82 -9.55 22.94
CA LEU A 258 -3.44 -9.57 22.42
C LEU A 258 -2.79 -10.93 22.55
N GLU A 259 -3.00 -11.64 23.66
CA GLU A 259 -2.50 -13.00 23.85
C GLU A 259 -3.15 -13.98 22.86
N CYS A 260 -4.47 -13.90 22.64
CA CYS A 260 -5.17 -14.68 21.63
C CYS A 260 -4.69 -14.41 20.20
N SER A 261 -4.19 -13.21 19.92
CA SER A 261 -3.60 -12.83 18.63
C SER A 261 -2.09 -13.10 18.56
N TYR A 262 -1.52 -13.82 19.52
CA TYR A 262 -0.08 -14.17 19.59
C TYR A 262 0.87 -12.96 19.65
N CYS A 263 0.37 -11.82 20.07
CA CYS A 263 1.18 -10.59 20.15
C CYS A 263 2.02 -10.52 21.42
N ILE A 264 1.50 -11.06 22.52
CA ILE A 264 2.12 -11.03 23.84
C ILE A 264 2.02 -12.38 24.54
N GLU A 265 2.82 -12.56 25.57
CA GLU A 265 2.72 -13.64 26.52
C GLU A 265 2.52 -13.07 27.93
N ILE A 266 1.50 -13.54 28.62
CA ILE A 266 1.30 -13.26 30.06
C ILE A 266 1.95 -14.41 30.83
N LYS A 267 2.92 -14.07 31.70
CA LYS A 267 3.67 -15.08 32.46
C LYS A 267 2.81 -15.75 33.55
N GLU A 268 3.32 -16.83 34.10
CA GLU A 268 2.65 -17.64 35.14
C GLU A 268 2.32 -16.86 36.42
N ASP A 269 3.04 -15.76 36.70
CA ASP A 269 2.75 -14.86 37.82
C ASP A 269 1.48 -14.02 37.60
N ASP A 270 0.85 -14.12 36.43
CA ASP A 270 -0.32 -13.37 35.98
C ASP A 270 -0.15 -11.82 36.07
N ARG A 271 1.10 -11.35 36.07
CA ARG A 271 1.47 -9.92 36.17
C ARG A 271 2.41 -9.45 35.10
N THR A 272 3.44 -10.24 34.82
CA THR A 272 4.49 -9.90 33.86
C THR A 272 4.02 -10.16 32.43
N ILE A 273 4.29 -9.21 31.53
CA ILE A 273 3.93 -9.26 30.12
C ILE A 273 5.19 -9.19 29.28
N GLU A 274 5.32 -10.10 28.33
CA GLU A 274 6.41 -10.08 27.36
C GLU A 274 5.90 -9.95 25.93
N PRO A 275 6.54 -9.11 25.10
CA PRO A 275 6.20 -8.99 23.70
C PRO A 275 6.71 -10.21 22.93
N LEU A 276 5.85 -10.81 22.12
CA LEU A 276 6.23 -11.85 21.17
C LEU A 276 6.64 -11.25 19.82
N THR A 277 7.31 -12.02 18.99
CA THR A 277 7.74 -11.59 17.64
C THR A 277 6.58 -11.07 16.81
N TYR A 278 5.42 -11.72 16.87
CA TYR A 278 4.22 -11.31 16.14
C TYR A 278 3.69 -9.94 16.59
N GLY A 279 3.71 -9.66 17.87
CA GLY A 279 3.36 -8.34 18.41
C GLY A 279 4.31 -7.25 17.96
N ARG A 280 5.59 -7.53 17.87
CA ARG A 280 6.60 -6.61 17.33
C ARG A 280 6.39 -6.34 15.84
N ILE A 281 6.06 -7.37 15.06
CA ILE A 281 5.71 -7.22 13.63
C ILE A 281 4.48 -6.35 13.47
N ALA A 282 3.41 -6.60 14.24
CA ALA A 282 2.19 -5.80 14.21
C ALA A 282 2.48 -4.32 14.52
N SER A 283 3.26 -4.05 15.56
CA SER A 283 3.66 -2.70 15.95
C SER A 283 4.51 -2.02 14.87
N TYR A 284 5.50 -2.72 14.32
CA TYR A 284 6.41 -2.16 13.32
C TYR A 284 5.70 -1.74 12.04
N TYR A 285 4.71 -2.53 11.58
CA TYR A 285 3.95 -2.27 10.36
C TYR A 285 2.63 -1.53 10.60
N TYR A 286 2.33 -1.10 11.83
CA TYR A 286 1.05 -0.47 12.18
C TYR A 286 -0.16 -1.34 11.80
N LEU A 287 -0.07 -2.63 12.07
CA LEU A 287 -1.15 -3.58 11.82
C LEU A 287 -1.99 -3.80 13.07
N ARG A 288 -3.26 -4.08 12.85
CA ARG A 288 -4.15 -4.52 13.91
C ARG A 288 -3.75 -5.91 14.40
N HIS A 289 -3.89 -6.16 15.69
CA HIS A 289 -3.51 -7.45 16.28
C HIS A 289 -4.28 -8.62 15.66
N GLN A 290 -5.57 -8.41 15.26
CA GLN A 290 -6.37 -9.44 14.58
C GLN A 290 -5.74 -9.88 13.26
N THR A 291 -5.16 -8.96 12.51
CA THR A 291 -4.47 -9.25 11.24
C THR A 291 -3.28 -10.17 11.47
N ILE A 292 -2.46 -9.88 12.47
CA ILE A 292 -1.32 -10.74 12.85
C ILE A 292 -1.81 -12.10 13.34
N GLY A 293 -2.86 -12.16 14.14
CA GLY A 293 -3.50 -13.41 14.56
C GLY A 293 -3.93 -14.26 13.37
N THR A 294 -4.58 -13.66 12.39
CA THR A 294 -4.96 -14.33 11.14
C THR A 294 -3.74 -14.86 10.38
N PHE A 295 -2.65 -14.11 10.31
CA PHE A 295 -1.42 -14.56 9.65
C PHE A 295 -0.80 -15.76 10.37
N LYS A 296 -0.76 -15.73 11.70
CA LYS A 296 -0.25 -16.87 12.49
C LYS A 296 -1.06 -18.14 12.26
N GLU A 297 -2.37 -18.04 12.18
CA GLU A 297 -3.27 -19.18 12.02
C GLU A 297 -3.34 -19.69 10.58
N ARG A 298 -3.29 -18.81 9.59
CA ARG A 298 -3.59 -19.13 8.20
C ARG A 298 -2.37 -19.29 7.31
N LEU A 299 -1.28 -18.58 7.55
CA LEU A 299 -0.04 -18.76 6.78
C LEU A 299 0.59 -20.12 7.10
N LYS A 300 1.07 -20.80 6.07
CA LYS A 300 1.68 -22.13 6.13
C LYS A 300 2.90 -22.19 5.21
N ALA A 301 3.69 -23.25 5.36
CA ALA A 301 4.74 -23.59 4.41
C ALA A 301 4.15 -23.87 3.01
N GLU A 302 4.92 -23.57 1.98
CA GLU A 302 4.63 -23.94 0.59
C GLU A 302 3.30 -23.36 0.03
N MET A 303 2.92 -22.17 0.46
CA MET A 303 1.69 -21.54 -0.04
C MET A 303 1.86 -20.93 -1.43
N PRO A 304 0.93 -21.21 -2.36
CA PRO A 304 0.89 -20.54 -3.64
C PRO A 304 0.35 -19.10 -3.52
N VAL A 305 0.66 -18.28 -4.52
CA VAL A 305 0.27 -16.86 -4.55
C VAL A 305 -1.24 -16.65 -4.41
N GLN A 306 -2.06 -17.54 -4.98
CA GLN A 306 -3.52 -17.44 -4.92
C GLN A 306 -4.06 -17.56 -3.48
N GLU A 307 -3.51 -18.47 -2.69
CA GLU A 307 -3.87 -18.62 -1.28
C GLU A 307 -3.36 -17.45 -0.44
N LEU A 308 -2.17 -16.95 -0.74
CA LEU A 308 -1.61 -15.76 -0.09
C LEU A 308 -2.44 -14.51 -0.39
N LEU A 309 -2.96 -14.38 -1.60
CA LEU A 309 -3.88 -13.30 -1.97
C LEU A 309 -5.15 -13.35 -1.12
N SER A 310 -5.72 -14.54 -0.89
CA SER A 310 -6.90 -14.72 -0.03
C SER A 310 -6.62 -14.30 1.40
N ILE A 311 -5.47 -14.68 1.96
CA ILE A 311 -5.09 -14.31 3.34
C ILE A 311 -4.83 -12.80 3.45
N LEU A 312 -4.15 -12.20 2.47
CA LEU A 312 -3.91 -10.77 2.41
C LEU A 312 -5.21 -9.97 2.49
N THR A 313 -6.22 -10.39 1.74
CA THR A 313 -7.50 -9.67 1.66
C THR A 313 -8.37 -9.84 2.91
N GLU A 314 -8.05 -10.79 3.79
CA GLU A 314 -8.70 -10.96 5.09
C GLU A 314 -8.14 -10.05 6.19
N ALA A 315 -7.10 -9.26 5.89
CA ALA A 315 -6.56 -8.31 6.84
C ALA A 315 -7.62 -7.34 7.35
N GLU A 316 -7.63 -7.11 8.68
CA GLU A 316 -8.64 -6.26 9.34
C GLU A 316 -8.61 -4.81 8.83
N GLU A 317 -7.48 -4.35 8.31
CA GLU A 317 -7.30 -3.04 7.69
C GLU A 317 -8.24 -2.81 6.50
N TYR A 318 -8.68 -3.86 5.83
CA TYR A 318 -9.64 -3.77 4.72
C TYR A 318 -11.11 -3.82 5.15
N ALA A 319 -11.39 -4.11 6.41
CA ALA A 319 -12.77 -4.10 6.93
C ALA A 319 -13.45 -2.73 6.80
N GLU A 320 -12.65 -1.67 6.71
CA GLU A 320 -13.13 -0.29 6.55
C GLU A 320 -13.40 0.12 5.10
N LEU A 321 -13.07 -0.73 4.12
CA LEU A 321 -13.36 -0.44 2.71
C LEU A 321 -14.88 -0.31 2.53
N PRO A 322 -15.38 0.79 1.97
CA PRO A 322 -16.82 1.00 1.86
C PRO A 322 -17.45 0.02 0.86
N VAL A 323 -18.52 -0.63 1.28
CA VAL A 323 -19.43 -1.37 0.42
C VAL A 323 -20.75 -0.63 0.41
N ARG A 324 -21.06 0.04 -0.70
CA ARG A 324 -22.21 0.92 -0.84
C ARG A 324 -23.47 0.14 -1.19
N HIS A 325 -24.61 0.78 -1.15
CA HIS A 325 -25.88 0.19 -1.53
C HIS A 325 -25.82 -0.35 -2.98
N ASN A 326 -26.27 -1.59 -3.21
CA ASN A 326 -26.26 -2.32 -4.48
C ASN A 326 -24.87 -2.65 -5.07
N GLU A 327 -23.79 -2.48 -4.32
CA GLU A 327 -22.46 -2.93 -4.77
C GLU A 327 -22.30 -4.47 -4.75
N ASP A 328 -23.12 -5.18 -4.00
CA ASP A 328 -23.19 -6.65 -4.04
C ASP A 328 -23.46 -7.19 -5.45
N GLN A 329 -24.38 -6.56 -6.19
CA GLN A 329 -24.64 -6.90 -7.59
C GLN A 329 -23.45 -6.57 -8.51
N LEU A 330 -22.82 -5.42 -8.32
CA LEU A 330 -21.64 -5.03 -9.08
C LEU A 330 -20.45 -5.95 -8.79
N ASN A 331 -20.27 -6.34 -7.54
CA ASN A 331 -19.25 -7.31 -7.14
C ASN A 331 -19.50 -8.69 -7.78
N SER A 332 -20.75 -9.14 -7.82
CA SER A 332 -21.12 -10.39 -8.49
C SER A 332 -20.82 -10.36 -9.99
N GLN A 333 -21.13 -9.26 -10.66
CA GLN A 333 -20.82 -9.08 -12.10
C GLN A 333 -19.31 -9.03 -12.35
N LEU A 334 -18.56 -8.33 -11.51
CA LEU A 334 -17.11 -8.27 -11.60
C LEU A 334 -16.47 -9.65 -11.39
N ALA A 335 -16.96 -10.41 -10.41
CA ALA A 335 -16.46 -11.76 -10.11
C ALA A 335 -16.54 -12.72 -11.30
N GLN A 336 -17.56 -12.58 -12.15
CA GLN A 336 -17.72 -13.41 -13.35
C GLN A 336 -16.64 -13.17 -14.41
N GLN A 337 -15.95 -12.03 -14.37
CA GLN A 337 -14.91 -11.64 -15.33
C GLN A 337 -13.50 -11.96 -14.82
N LEU A 338 -13.38 -12.44 -13.59
CA LEU A 338 -12.09 -12.62 -12.91
C LEU A 338 -11.72 -14.10 -12.74
N PRO A 339 -10.42 -14.44 -12.74
CA PRO A 339 -9.97 -15.82 -12.81
C PRO A 339 -10.15 -16.61 -11.51
N LEU A 340 -10.06 -15.95 -10.34
CA LEU A 340 -10.16 -16.61 -9.04
C LEU A 340 -11.58 -16.50 -8.48
N GLN A 341 -12.13 -17.61 -8.06
CA GLN A 341 -13.44 -17.66 -7.45
C GLN A 341 -13.42 -17.08 -6.03
N VAL A 342 -14.47 -16.36 -5.69
CA VAL A 342 -14.75 -15.86 -4.34
C VAL A 342 -16.06 -16.46 -3.83
N ASN A 343 -16.28 -16.42 -2.51
CA ASN A 343 -17.52 -16.91 -1.92
C ASN A 343 -18.73 -16.12 -2.46
N PRO A 344 -19.68 -16.77 -3.18
CA PRO A 344 -20.82 -16.08 -3.76
C PRO A 344 -21.83 -15.54 -2.74
N HIS A 345 -21.72 -15.97 -1.47
CA HIS A 345 -22.58 -15.48 -0.37
C HIS A 345 -22.01 -14.26 0.35
N SER A 346 -20.85 -13.76 -0.04
CA SER A 346 -20.15 -12.67 0.62
C SER A 346 -19.84 -11.46 -0.28
N TYR A 347 -20.59 -11.24 -1.35
CA TYR A 347 -20.43 -10.08 -2.24
C TYR A 347 -20.66 -8.72 -1.56
N ASP A 348 -21.29 -8.72 -0.41
CA ASP A 348 -21.51 -7.56 0.45
C ASP A 348 -20.38 -7.33 1.47
N SER A 349 -19.36 -8.18 1.48
CA SER A 349 -18.19 -8.07 2.34
C SER A 349 -17.13 -7.14 1.76
N ALA A 350 -16.55 -6.29 2.61
CA ALA A 350 -15.41 -5.46 2.28
C ALA A 350 -14.18 -6.28 1.86
N HIS A 351 -13.94 -7.42 2.50
CA HIS A 351 -12.84 -8.32 2.19
C HIS A 351 -13.00 -8.98 0.82
N THR A 352 -14.19 -9.43 0.48
CA THR A 352 -14.49 -9.97 -0.85
C THR A 352 -14.32 -8.90 -1.92
N LYS A 353 -14.80 -7.70 -1.70
CA LYS A 353 -14.60 -6.56 -2.59
C LYS A 353 -13.10 -6.27 -2.79
N THR A 354 -12.32 -6.29 -1.71
CA THR A 354 -10.86 -6.11 -1.78
C THR A 354 -10.21 -7.17 -2.67
N HIS A 355 -10.61 -8.43 -2.53
CA HIS A 355 -10.10 -9.53 -3.35
C HIS A 355 -10.44 -9.33 -4.83
N LEU A 356 -11.66 -8.93 -5.14
CA LEU A 356 -12.09 -8.64 -6.50
C LEU A 356 -11.35 -7.45 -7.11
N LEU A 357 -11.13 -6.39 -6.33
CA LEU A 357 -10.38 -5.21 -6.79
C LEU A 357 -8.91 -5.53 -7.10
N LEU A 358 -8.26 -6.36 -6.30
CA LEU A 358 -6.88 -6.80 -6.56
C LEU A 358 -6.81 -7.70 -7.80
N GLN A 359 -7.74 -8.64 -7.97
CA GLN A 359 -7.82 -9.44 -9.18
C GLN A 359 -8.04 -8.57 -10.43
N ALA A 360 -8.95 -7.59 -10.35
CA ALA A 360 -9.19 -6.64 -11.44
C ALA A 360 -7.96 -5.81 -11.78
N HIS A 361 -7.19 -5.41 -10.76
CA HIS A 361 -5.91 -4.73 -10.93
C HIS A 361 -4.89 -5.58 -11.69
N PHE A 362 -4.77 -6.87 -11.36
CA PHE A 362 -3.85 -7.80 -12.04
C PHE A 362 -4.32 -8.16 -13.46
N SER A 363 -5.63 -8.32 -13.67
CA SER A 363 -6.22 -8.73 -14.94
C SER A 363 -6.50 -7.55 -15.90
N HIS A 364 -6.32 -6.31 -15.43
CA HIS A 364 -6.73 -5.10 -16.15
C HIS A 364 -8.22 -5.08 -16.52
N ALA A 365 -9.05 -5.75 -15.71
CA ALA A 365 -10.49 -5.81 -15.94
C ALA A 365 -11.14 -4.42 -15.80
N PRO A 366 -12.14 -4.09 -16.62
CA PRO A 366 -12.86 -2.84 -16.49
C PRO A 366 -13.62 -2.81 -15.16
N LEU A 367 -13.48 -1.70 -14.43
CA LEU A 367 -14.17 -1.50 -13.17
C LEU A 367 -15.61 -1.04 -13.41
N PRO A 368 -16.59 -1.51 -12.61
CA PRO A 368 -18.00 -1.22 -12.81
C PRO A 368 -18.34 0.28 -12.73
N CYS A 369 -17.63 1.04 -11.92
CA CYS A 369 -17.85 2.48 -11.77
C CYS A 369 -16.57 3.18 -11.26
N THR A 370 -16.58 4.52 -11.31
CA THR A 370 -15.45 5.35 -10.88
C THR A 370 -15.13 5.22 -9.41
N ASP A 371 -16.11 4.85 -8.57
CA ASP A 371 -15.94 4.61 -7.14
C ASP A 371 -14.95 3.49 -6.89
N TYR A 372 -15.02 2.42 -7.68
CA TYR A 372 -14.09 1.29 -7.62
C TYR A 372 -12.65 1.67 -7.93
N THR A 373 -12.43 2.69 -8.77
CA THR A 373 -11.07 3.23 -9.01
C THR A 373 -10.49 3.86 -7.75
N THR A 374 -11.30 4.62 -7.02
CA THR A 374 -10.88 5.21 -5.74
C THR A 374 -10.65 4.15 -4.67
N ASP A 375 -11.56 3.18 -4.59
CA ASP A 375 -11.47 2.08 -3.64
C ASP A 375 -10.23 1.22 -3.92
N THR A 376 -9.90 0.96 -5.19
CA THR A 376 -8.67 0.25 -5.59
C THR A 376 -7.42 1.00 -5.14
N LYS A 377 -7.37 2.32 -5.28
CA LYS A 377 -6.25 3.12 -4.75
C LYS A 377 -6.11 2.97 -3.24
N THR A 378 -7.21 3.02 -2.51
CA THR A 378 -7.22 2.83 -1.04
C THR A 378 -6.71 1.45 -0.65
N VAL A 379 -7.09 0.40 -1.37
CA VAL A 379 -6.59 -0.96 -1.17
C VAL A 379 -5.09 -1.01 -1.39
N LEU A 380 -4.62 -0.54 -2.55
CA LEU A 380 -3.20 -0.59 -2.93
C LEU A 380 -2.29 0.21 -1.98
N ASP A 381 -2.79 1.29 -1.38
CA ASP A 381 -2.06 2.11 -0.42
C ASP A 381 -1.61 1.33 0.83
N ASN A 382 -2.37 0.33 1.25
CA ASN A 382 -2.07 -0.49 2.41
C ASN A 382 -1.36 -1.80 2.08
N THR A 383 -1.50 -2.30 0.87
CA THR A 383 -1.16 -3.68 0.49
C THR A 383 0.32 -4.02 0.68
N ILE A 384 1.23 -3.12 0.27
CA ILE A 384 2.69 -3.38 0.38
C ILE A 384 3.11 -3.56 1.83
N ARG A 385 2.63 -2.71 2.73
CA ARG A 385 2.91 -2.76 4.16
C ARG A 385 2.45 -4.09 4.77
N ILE A 386 1.25 -4.54 4.40
CA ILE A 386 0.69 -5.80 4.88
C ILE A 386 1.47 -6.99 4.34
N CYS A 387 1.83 -6.99 3.05
CA CYS A 387 2.68 -8.04 2.46
C CYS A 387 4.05 -8.12 3.12
N GLN A 388 4.65 -7.00 3.48
CA GLN A 388 5.92 -6.98 4.18
C GLN A 388 5.82 -7.62 5.58
N ALA A 389 4.71 -7.42 6.28
CA ALA A 389 4.45 -8.11 7.54
C ALA A 389 4.25 -9.62 7.34
N MET A 390 3.53 -10.03 6.29
CA MET A 390 3.41 -11.45 5.92
C MET A 390 4.78 -12.08 5.66
N LEU A 391 5.67 -11.37 4.98
CA LEU A 391 7.04 -11.83 4.71
C LEU A 391 7.83 -12.01 6.01
N ASP A 392 7.72 -11.10 6.96
CA ASP A 392 8.40 -11.21 8.25
C ASP A 392 7.85 -12.38 9.09
N VAL A 393 6.54 -12.65 9.00
CA VAL A 393 5.95 -13.85 9.61
C VAL A 393 6.50 -15.13 8.96
N ALA A 394 6.54 -15.21 7.63
CA ALA A 394 7.09 -16.36 6.93
C ALA A 394 8.59 -16.54 7.24
N ALA A 395 9.33 -15.45 7.38
CA ALA A 395 10.74 -15.48 7.75
C ALA A 395 10.95 -16.00 9.19
N ASN A 396 10.11 -15.59 10.13
CA ASN A 396 10.15 -16.07 11.51
C ASN A 396 9.85 -17.57 11.62
N GLU A 397 8.98 -18.09 10.76
CA GLU A 397 8.62 -19.52 10.72
C GLU A 397 9.57 -20.36 9.85
N GLY A 398 10.48 -19.75 9.11
CA GLY A 398 11.45 -20.46 8.27
C GLY A 398 10.87 -21.01 6.95
N TRP A 399 9.79 -20.44 6.43
CA TRP A 399 9.11 -20.92 5.22
C TRP A 399 9.67 -20.29 3.95
N LEU A 400 10.59 -20.95 3.29
CA LEU A 400 11.25 -20.44 2.08
C LEU A 400 10.26 -20.22 0.92
N VAL A 401 9.47 -21.25 0.60
CA VAL A 401 8.56 -21.18 -0.56
C VAL A 401 7.50 -20.10 -0.37
N THR A 402 6.91 -20.03 0.81
CA THR A 402 5.92 -18.99 1.15
C THR A 402 6.55 -17.59 1.08
N ALA A 403 7.77 -17.40 1.58
CA ALA A 403 8.48 -16.13 1.50
C ALA A 403 8.70 -15.66 0.06
N ILE A 404 9.17 -16.57 -0.81
CA ILE A 404 9.35 -16.28 -2.25
C ILE A 404 8.00 -15.93 -2.90
N SER A 405 6.94 -16.66 -2.58
CA SER A 405 5.58 -16.37 -3.11
C SER A 405 5.06 -15.01 -2.65
N ILE A 406 5.36 -14.59 -1.42
CA ILE A 406 5.01 -13.25 -0.92
C ILE A 406 5.80 -12.16 -1.68
N CYS A 407 7.09 -12.36 -1.93
CA CYS A 407 7.87 -11.44 -2.76
C CYS A 407 7.29 -11.32 -4.18
N ASN A 408 6.88 -12.42 -4.78
CA ASN A 408 6.19 -12.42 -6.07
C ASN A 408 4.85 -11.67 -6.01
N LEU A 409 4.09 -11.83 -4.93
CA LEU A 409 2.84 -11.09 -4.74
C LEU A 409 3.08 -9.57 -4.68
N VAL A 410 4.13 -9.13 -4.02
CA VAL A 410 4.52 -7.71 -3.99
C VAL A 410 4.80 -7.19 -5.41
N GLN A 411 5.54 -7.95 -6.23
CA GLN A 411 5.81 -7.59 -7.62
C GLN A 411 4.53 -7.50 -8.45
N MET A 412 3.62 -8.45 -8.29
CA MET A 412 2.30 -8.43 -8.94
C MET A 412 1.50 -7.18 -8.59
N ILE A 413 1.49 -6.79 -7.32
CA ILE A 413 0.77 -5.61 -6.83
C ILE A 413 1.34 -4.33 -7.45
N VAL A 414 2.66 -4.18 -7.47
CA VAL A 414 3.31 -2.98 -8.00
C VAL A 414 3.15 -2.86 -9.51
N GLN A 415 3.32 -3.95 -10.25
CA GLN A 415 3.22 -3.94 -11.72
C GLN A 415 1.77 -4.11 -12.23
N GLY A 416 0.83 -4.52 -11.38
CA GLY A 416 -0.54 -4.77 -11.78
C GLY A 416 -0.65 -5.89 -12.81
N ARG A 417 0.06 -7.01 -12.59
CA ARG A 417 0.09 -8.18 -13.48
C ARG A 417 0.07 -9.47 -12.67
N TRP A 418 -0.45 -10.53 -13.27
CA TRP A 418 -0.34 -11.87 -12.72
C TRP A 418 1.09 -12.41 -12.83
N LEU A 419 1.48 -13.28 -11.91
CA LEU A 419 2.82 -13.88 -11.91
C LEU A 419 3.13 -14.69 -13.18
N HIS A 420 2.11 -15.33 -13.77
CA HIS A 420 2.24 -16.13 -14.99
C HIS A 420 2.25 -15.29 -16.27
N ASP A 421 1.96 -14.00 -16.20
CA ASP A 421 2.06 -13.09 -17.34
C ASP A 421 3.53 -12.91 -17.73
N SER A 422 3.79 -12.77 -19.03
CA SER A 422 5.13 -12.44 -19.50
C SER A 422 5.54 -11.06 -18.98
N SER A 423 6.79 -10.94 -18.51
CA SER A 423 7.34 -9.67 -18.07
C SER A 423 7.41 -8.61 -19.20
N LEU A 424 7.40 -9.03 -20.48
CA LEU A 424 7.31 -8.14 -21.63
C LEU A 424 6.01 -7.31 -21.65
N LEU A 425 4.93 -7.80 -21.03
CA LEU A 425 3.66 -7.06 -20.92
C LEU A 425 3.74 -5.85 -20.01
N THR A 426 4.82 -5.67 -19.28
CA THR A 426 5.05 -4.46 -18.49
C THR A 426 5.57 -3.30 -19.34
N LEU A 427 6.09 -3.60 -20.56
CA LEU A 427 6.49 -2.57 -21.52
C LEU A 427 5.25 -1.78 -22.01
N PRO A 428 5.35 -0.46 -22.12
CA PRO A 428 4.30 0.35 -22.73
C PRO A 428 3.99 -0.13 -24.16
N HIS A 429 2.71 -0.20 -24.49
CA HIS A 429 2.17 -0.57 -25.81
C HIS A 429 2.34 -2.03 -26.25
N VAL A 430 2.82 -2.92 -25.38
CA VAL A 430 2.89 -4.36 -25.68
C VAL A 430 1.63 -5.05 -25.12
N GLU A 431 0.92 -5.78 -25.97
CA GLU A 431 -0.26 -6.54 -25.62
C GLU A 431 -0.01 -8.05 -25.73
N GLN A 432 -0.92 -8.85 -25.17
CA GLN A 432 -0.81 -10.32 -25.15
C GLN A 432 -0.63 -10.91 -26.55
N GLN A 433 -1.31 -10.34 -27.53
CA GLN A 433 -1.24 -10.76 -28.93
C GLN A 433 0.11 -10.49 -29.60
N ASP A 434 0.96 -9.66 -28.98
CA ASP A 434 2.24 -9.26 -29.55
C ASP A 434 3.39 -10.17 -29.08
N LEU A 435 3.19 -10.96 -28.04
CA LEU A 435 4.24 -11.77 -27.40
C LEU A 435 4.88 -12.78 -28.35
N TYR A 436 4.10 -13.37 -29.28
CA TYR A 436 4.64 -14.34 -30.23
C TYR A 436 5.67 -13.73 -31.18
N LEU A 437 5.56 -12.43 -31.47
CA LEU A 437 6.49 -11.72 -32.36
C LEU A 437 7.92 -11.66 -31.77
N PHE A 438 8.03 -11.49 -30.47
CA PHE A 438 9.33 -11.49 -29.78
C PHE A 438 10.03 -12.85 -29.86
N ARG A 439 9.30 -13.97 -29.89
CA ARG A 439 9.85 -15.32 -29.98
C ARG A 439 10.48 -15.64 -31.34
N TYR A 440 9.96 -15.04 -32.41
CA TYR A 440 10.38 -15.31 -33.79
C TYR A 440 11.34 -14.27 -34.34
N THR A 441 11.81 -13.33 -33.53
CA THR A 441 12.73 -12.27 -33.96
C THR A 441 14.17 -12.83 -34.10
N PRO A 442 14.73 -13.03 -35.29
CA PRO A 442 16.12 -13.45 -35.44
C PRO A 442 17.03 -12.26 -35.11
N ILE A 443 17.74 -12.34 -34.00
CA ILE A 443 18.79 -11.34 -33.68
C ILE A 443 19.99 -11.63 -34.56
N THR A 444 19.97 -11.11 -35.76
CA THR A 444 21.15 -11.12 -36.62
C THR A 444 22.12 -10.03 -36.16
N SER A 445 23.27 -10.40 -35.66
CA SER A 445 24.39 -9.51 -35.36
C SER A 445 25.03 -8.95 -36.67
N SER A 446 24.22 -8.27 -37.50
CA SER A 446 24.71 -7.57 -38.67
C SER A 446 24.51 -6.07 -38.48
N ILE A 447 25.42 -5.46 -37.73
CA ILE A 447 25.71 -4.02 -37.86
C ILE A 447 26.64 -3.92 -39.11
N PRO A 448 26.28 -3.14 -40.14
CA PRO A 448 27.17 -2.91 -41.25
C PRO A 448 28.35 -2.06 -40.79
N HIS A 449 29.48 -2.69 -40.47
CA HIS A 449 30.74 -2.00 -40.37
C HIS A 449 31.18 -1.57 -41.80
N LYS A 450 31.06 -0.29 -42.10
CA LYS A 450 31.80 0.33 -43.19
C LYS A 450 33.26 0.44 -42.78
N GLY A 451 34.06 -0.48 -43.27
CA GLY A 451 35.52 -0.43 -43.21
C GLY A 451 36.10 -1.61 -44.00
N PRO A 452 37.19 -1.41 -44.79
CA PRO A 452 37.65 -2.39 -45.77
C PRO A 452 38.50 -3.51 -45.16
N SER A 453 38.19 -4.71 -45.60
CA SER A 453 39.01 -5.93 -45.71
C SER A 453 40.05 -6.27 -44.66
N GLU A 454 39.72 -7.35 -43.89
CA GLU A 454 40.71 -8.41 -43.67
C GLU A 454 40.02 -9.78 -43.57
N LYS A 455 40.51 -10.72 -44.39
CA LYS A 455 40.04 -12.10 -44.42
C LYS A 455 40.55 -12.84 -43.19
N GLY A 456 39.62 -13.13 -42.25
CA GLY A 456 39.91 -14.02 -41.15
C GLY A 456 38.61 -14.76 -40.76
N ARG A 457 38.58 -16.07 -40.97
CA ARG A 457 37.54 -16.98 -40.52
C ARG A 457 37.32 -16.80 -38.99
N SER A 458 36.24 -16.18 -38.59
CA SER A 458 35.72 -16.31 -37.25
C SER A 458 34.31 -16.92 -37.32
N ASN A 459 34.19 -18.09 -36.75
CA ASN A 459 32.95 -18.78 -36.47
C ASN A 459 32.17 -17.96 -35.44
N THR A 460 31.35 -17.02 -35.90
CA THR A 460 30.37 -16.36 -35.04
C THR A 460 29.07 -17.12 -35.13
N GLY A 461 28.93 -18.15 -34.26
CA GLY A 461 27.66 -18.74 -33.97
C GLY A 461 26.78 -17.70 -33.28
N GLY A 462 25.95 -17.02 -34.05
CA GLY A 462 24.88 -16.21 -33.48
C GLY A 462 23.89 -17.13 -32.75
N PHE A 463 23.86 -17.05 -31.44
CA PHE A 463 22.83 -17.71 -30.67
C PHE A 463 21.52 -16.96 -30.90
N ASN A 464 20.63 -17.53 -31.72
CA ASN A 464 19.25 -17.12 -31.82
C ASN A 464 18.50 -17.64 -30.59
N LEU A 465 18.61 -16.93 -29.47
CA LEU A 465 17.75 -17.20 -28.31
C LEU A 465 16.44 -16.42 -28.47
N PRO A 466 15.28 -17.07 -28.29
CA PRO A 466 14.01 -16.37 -28.32
C PRO A 466 13.94 -15.36 -27.16
N ILE A 467 13.33 -14.22 -27.39
CA ILE A 467 13.07 -13.23 -26.35
C ILE A 467 11.76 -13.64 -25.66
N GLU A 468 11.84 -14.18 -24.45
CA GLU A 468 10.68 -14.64 -23.69
C GLU A 468 10.31 -13.68 -22.55
N GLY A 469 11.25 -12.86 -22.11
CA GLY A 469 11.07 -11.92 -21.01
C GLY A 469 11.93 -10.67 -21.11
N LEU A 470 11.83 -9.81 -20.09
CA LEU A 470 12.64 -8.59 -19.99
C LEU A 470 14.15 -8.85 -19.95
N PRO A 471 14.66 -9.88 -19.23
CA PRO A 471 16.11 -10.12 -19.18
C PRO A 471 16.74 -10.37 -20.55
N GLU A 472 16.09 -11.20 -21.37
CA GLU A 472 16.56 -11.50 -22.74
C GLU A 472 16.50 -10.26 -23.62
N LEU A 473 15.46 -9.44 -23.51
CA LEU A 473 15.32 -8.19 -24.24
C LEU A 473 16.40 -7.17 -23.83
N ILE A 474 16.66 -7.02 -22.54
CA ILE A 474 17.72 -6.15 -22.01
C ILE A 474 19.09 -6.60 -22.54
N ALA A 475 19.36 -7.90 -22.47
CA ALA A 475 20.61 -8.47 -22.98
C ALA A 475 20.77 -8.28 -24.48
N ALA A 476 19.70 -8.48 -25.27
CA ALA A 476 19.69 -8.29 -26.72
C ALA A 476 19.95 -6.82 -27.10
N CYS A 477 19.36 -5.86 -26.41
CA CYS A 477 19.53 -4.43 -26.65
C CYS A 477 20.92 -3.93 -26.26
N ASN A 478 21.56 -4.53 -25.28
CA ASN A 478 22.89 -4.15 -24.76
C ASN A 478 23.04 -2.62 -24.57
N GLY A 479 22.04 -1.97 -24.05
CA GLY A 479 22.00 -0.53 -23.76
C GLY A 479 21.88 0.37 -24.99
N LYS A 480 21.59 -0.18 -26.18
CA LYS A 480 21.53 0.58 -27.46
C LYS A 480 20.06 0.76 -27.89
N GLU A 481 19.60 2.00 -27.96
CA GLU A 481 18.28 2.36 -28.46
C GLU A 481 18.03 1.91 -29.90
N SER A 482 19.07 1.99 -30.77
CA SER A 482 18.96 1.59 -32.17
C SER A 482 18.66 0.10 -32.35
N VAL A 483 19.14 -0.75 -31.43
CA VAL A 483 18.86 -2.19 -31.46
C VAL A 483 17.42 -2.45 -30.97
N PHE A 484 16.99 -1.75 -29.92
CA PHE A 484 15.59 -1.82 -29.46
C PHE A 484 14.62 -1.38 -30.56
N ALA A 485 14.89 -0.24 -31.20
CA ALA A 485 14.09 0.25 -32.32
C ALA A 485 14.00 -0.76 -33.45
N ALA A 486 15.11 -1.39 -33.82
CA ALA A 486 15.16 -2.43 -34.86
C ALA A 486 14.31 -3.68 -34.46
N ILE A 487 14.36 -4.10 -33.21
CA ILE A 487 13.55 -5.22 -32.71
C ILE A 487 12.05 -4.88 -32.81
N VAL A 488 11.66 -3.71 -32.33
CA VAL A 488 10.27 -3.24 -32.33
C VAL A 488 9.71 -3.06 -33.75
N GLU A 489 10.52 -2.50 -34.64
CA GLU A 489 10.19 -2.32 -36.07
C GLU A 489 10.05 -3.66 -36.79
N MET A 490 10.97 -4.61 -36.54
CA MET A 490 10.89 -5.97 -37.08
C MET A 490 9.65 -6.70 -36.63
N CYS A 491 9.23 -6.51 -35.38
CA CYS A 491 8.01 -7.08 -34.82
C CYS A 491 6.73 -6.36 -35.31
N ARG A 492 6.84 -5.24 -36.02
CA ARG A 492 5.70 -4.39 -36.45
C ARG A 492 4.74 -4.03 -35.31
N LEU A 493 5.28 -3.91 -34.09
CA LEU A 493 4.48 -3.70 -32.89
C LEU A 493 3.90 -2.29 -32.83
N PHE A 494 4.75 -1.30 -32.98
CA PHE A 494 4.39 0.13 -32.96
C PHE A 494 5.59 0.93 -33.47
N PRO A 495 5.42 2.19 -33.89
CA PRO A 495 6.56 3.05 -34.16
C PRO A 495 7.43 3.17 -32.90
N PRO A 496 8.78 3.19 -33.00
CA PRO A 496 9.67 3.25 -31.86
C PRO A 496 9.21 4.30 -30.87
N SER A 497 8.65 3.84 -29.73
CA SER A 497 8.09 4.72 -28.71
C SER A 497 9.21 5.17 -27.78
N PRO A 498 9.47 6.47 -27.65
CA PRO A 498 10.40 7.00 -26.66
C PRO A 498 10.05 6.55 -25.24
N GLN A 499 8.76 6.29 -24.98
CA GLN A 499 8.27 5.82 -23.68
C GLN A 499 8.70 4.38 -23.39
N ALA A 500 8.61 3.48 -24.37
CA ALA A 500 9.02 2.08 -24.21
C ALA A 500 10.53 1.94 -24.02
N TRP A 501 11.31 2.70 -24.77
CA TRP A 501 12.78 2.76 -24.59
C TRP A 501 13.13 3.38 -23.23
N SER A 502 12.48 4.47 -22.86
CA SER A 502 12.68 5.08 -21.56
C SER A 502 12.38 4.10 -20.42
N PHE A 503 11.30 3.33 -20.52
CA PHE A 503 10.98 2.28 -19.56
C PHE A 503 12.11 1.23 -19.48
N LEU A 504 12.48 0.64 -20.61
CA LEU A 504 13.48 -0.43 -20.68
C LEU A 504 14.87 0.03 -20.19
N SER A 505 15.30 1.23 -20.56
CA SER A 505 16.61 1.78 -20.19
C SER A 505 16.72 2.13 -18.70
N HIS A 506 15.59 2.36 -18.01
CA HIS A 506 15.57 2.63 -16.57
C HIS A 506 15.49 1.36 -15.71
N LEU A 507 15.17 0.20 -16.31
CA LEU A 507 15.15 -1.05 -15.55
C LEU A 507 16.53 -1.36 -14.95
N PRO A 508 16.56 -1.81 -13.69
CA PRO A 508 17.82 -2.11 -13.01
C PRO A 508 18.49 -3.36 -13.60
N VAL A 509 19.76 -3.25 -13.94
CA VAL A 509 20.63 -4.38 -14.26
C VAL A 509 21.68 -4.47 -13.17
N LEU A 510 21.53 -5.44 -12.27
CA LEU A 510 22.42 -5.63 -11.15
C LEU A 510 23.37 -6.80 -11.38
N GLN A 511 24.64 -6.55 -11.11
CA GLN A 511 25.67 -7.57 -10.98
C GLN A 511 25.88 -7.89 -9.52
N VAL A 512 25.92 -9.17 -9.19
CA VAL A 512 26.04 -9.66 -7.82
C VAL A 512 27.40 -10.31 -7.63
N HIS A 513 28.13 -9.89 -6.59
CA HIS A 513 29.34 -10.54 -6.11
C HIS A 513 29.11 -10.97 -4.66
N MET A 514 29.57 -12.16 -4.33
CA MET A 514 29.35 -12.75 -3.03
C MET A 514 30.69 -13.22 -2.43
N SER A 515 30.78 -13.11 -1.11
CA SER A 515 31.87 -13.69 -0.34
C SER A 515 31.31 -14.12 1.02
N VAL A 516 31.96 -15.08 1.66
CA VAL A 516 31.60 -15.57 2.99
C VAL A 516 32.69 -15.17 3.96
N LYS A 517 32.28 -14.48 5.02
CA LYS A 517 33.12 -14.09 6.14
C LYS A 517 32.84 -14.98 7.34
N GLY A 518 33.88 -15.48 7.98
CA GLY A 518 33.73 -16.35 9.14
C GLY A 518 35.05 -16.74 9.77
N TRP A 519 34.98 -17.65 10.73
CA TRP A 519 36.14 -18.24 11.39
C TRP A 519 36.57 -19.49 10.66
N TRP A 520 37.88 -19.58 10.35
CA TRP A 520 38.48 -20.69 9.62
C TRP A 520 39.60 -21.30 10.49
N GLU A 521 39.81 -22.60 10.45
CA GLU A 521 40.73 -23.33 11.35
C GLU A 521 42.15 -22.77 11.47
N GLN A 522 42.61 -21.93 10.54
CA GLN A 522 43.95 -21.39 10.51
C GLN A 522 44.05 -19.90 10.77
N SER A 523 42.98 -19.22 11.06
CA SER A 523 42.97 -17.77 11.25
C SER A 523 42.59 -17.37 12.67
N GLN A 524 43.38 -16.49 13.26
CA GLN A 524 43.05 -15.85 14.56
C GLN A 524 42.02 -14.70 14.41
N GLU A 525 41.66 -14.37 13.17
CA GLU A 525 40.71 -13.32 12.84
C GLU A 525 39.69 -13.83 11.83
N GLN A 526 38.50 -13.22 11.80
CA GLN A 526 37.49 -13.49 10.79
C GLN A 526 38.02 -13.09 9.43
N THR A 527 38.08 -14.03 8.48
CA THR A 527 38.56 -13.82 7.13
C THR A 527 37.43 -13.97 6.11
N GLU A 528 37.56 -13.31 4.99
CA GLU A 528 36.60 -13.29 3.88
C GLU A 528 37.10 -14.20 2.75
N ARG A 529 36.23 -15.11 2.28
CA ARG A 529 36.50 -15.98 1.15
C ARG A 529 35.55 -15.67 0.02
N PRO A 530 36.05 -15.28 -1.17
CA PRO A 530 35.20 -14.98 -2.31
C PRO A 530 34.55 -16.27 -2.84
N LEU A 531 33.29 -16.12 -3.27
CA LEU A 531 32.57 -17.17 -3.99
C LEU A 531 32.76 -17.02 -5.49
N PRO A 532 32.68 -18.10 -6.29
CA PRO A 532 32.77 -18.04 -7.75
C PRO A 532 31.77 -17.05 -8.32
N ALA A 533 32.16 -16.34 -9.39
CA ALA A 533 31.24 -15.44 -10.09
C ALA A 533 30.04 -16.21 -10.63
N ALA A 534 28.85 -15.60 -10.51
CA ALA A 534 27.60 -16.16 -10.98
C ALA A 534 27.68 -16.53 -12.49
N GLY A 535 27.20 -17.73 -12.84
CA GLY A 535 27.14 -18.22 -14.21
C GLY A 535 28.41 -18.94 -14.71
N ALA A 536 29.44 -19.09 -13.88
CA ALA A 536 30.51 -20.03 -14.17
C ALA A 536 29.96 -21.45 -14.00
N ASN A 537 29.79 -22.17 -15.11
CA ASN A 537 29.51 -23.61 -15.04
C ASN A 537 30.55 -24.26 -14.13
N PRO A 538 30.17 -25.04 -13.12
CA PRO A 538 31.12 -25.77 -12.33
C PRO A 538 31.84 -26.74 -13.28
N LYS A 539 33.05 -26.40 -13.69
CA LYS A 539 33.97 -27.40 -14.24
C LYS A 539 34.13 -28.44 -13.12
N GLU A 540 34.16 -29.71 -13.48
CA GLU A 540 34.48 -30.82 -12.56
C GLU A 540 35.71 -30.39 -11.73
N GLY A 541 35.51 -30.12 -10.44
CA GLY A 541 36.54 -29.57 -9.55
C GLY A 541 36.15 -28.19 -8.92
N SER A 542 34.94 -27.65 -9.14
CA SER A 542 34.52 -26.40 -8.50
C SER A 542 34.51 -26.56 -6.98
N SER A 543 35.29 -25.72 -6.33
CA SER A 543 35.58 -25.75 -4.93
C SER A 543 34.30 -25.55 -4.10
N TRP A 544 33.89 -26.60 -3.44
CA TRP A 544 32.99 -26.50 -2.32
C TRP A 544 33.68 -25.66 -1.24
N LEU A 545 32.97 -24.72 -0.64
CA LEU A 545 33.48 -23.93 0.45
C LEU A 545 33.40 -24.76 1.73
N ASP A 546 34.57 -25.07 2.33
CA ASP A 546 34.61 -25.76 3.62
C ASP A 546 34.18 -24.83 4.73
N VAL A 547 33.18 -25.21 5.48
CA VAL A 547 32.62 -24.51 6.63
C VAL A 547 32.44 -25.48 7.81
N HIS A 548 32.34 -24.97 9.03
CA HIS A 548 32.14 -25.80 10.22
C HIS A 548 30.65 -25.94 10.53
N ALA A 549 30.27 -27.10 11.12
CA ALA A 549 28.91 -27.34 11.57
C ALA A 549 28.55 -26.45 12.77
N ASP A 550 27.28 -26.07 12.86
CA ASP A 550 26.70 -25.26 13.93
C ASP A 550 27.46 -23.96 14.22
N GLN A 551 27.84 -23.27 13.15
CA GLN A 551 28.54 -21.97 13.24
C GLN A 551 27.86 -20.88 12.47
N GLU A 552 28.00 -19.64 12.98
CA GLU A 552 27.55 -18.44 12.31
C GLU A 552 28.59 -17.99 11.27
N TYR A 553 28.11 -17.76 10.06
CA TYR A 553 28.85 -17.12 8.97
C TYR A 553 28.08 -15.92 8.45
N VAL A 554 28.77 -15.01 7.80
CA VAL A 554 28.17 -13.81 7.20
C VAL A 554 28.42 -13.83 5.69
N LEU A 555 27.33 -13.96 4.93
CA LEU A 555 27.36 -13.77 3.48
C LEU A 555 27.42 -12.26 3.19
N GLN A 556 28.51 -11.82 2.60
CA GLN A 556 28.67 -10.46 2.08
C GLN A 556 28.18 -10.43 0.63
N VAL A 557 27.15 -9.65 0.36
CA VAL A 557 26.56 -9.49 -0.98
C VAL A 557 26.82 -8.08 -1.45
N SER A 558 27.56 -7.98 -2.56
CA SER A 558 27.86 -6.71 -3.23
C SER A 558 27.03 -6.59 -4.48
N LEU A 559 26.16 -5.60 -4.53
CA LEU A 559 25.28 -5.28 -5.64
C LEU A 559 25.84 -4.08 -6.41
N ARG A 560 26.09 -4.25 -7.70
CA ARG A 560 26.58 -3.19 -8.58
C ARG A 560 25.61 -2.95 -9.72
N ARG A 561 25.18 -1.70 -9.91
CA ARG A 561 24.31 -1.33 -11.03
C ARG A 561 25.14 -1.13 -12.29
N MET A 562 24.79 -1.86 -13.36
CA MET A 562 25.56 -1.89 -14.61
C MET A 562 25.06 -0.89 -15.67
N ASN A 563 23.76 -0.58 -15.65
CA ASN A 563 23.15 0.31 -16.65
C ASN A 563 23.20 1.79 -16.24
N LEU A 564 24.39 2.27 -15.87
CA LEU A 564 24.63 3.69 -15.63
C LEU A 564 24.66 4.39 -17.00
N GLY A 565 23.48 4.82 -17.46
CA GLY A 565 23.33 5.51 -18.74
C GLY A 565 24.15 6.80 -18.80
N GLN A 566 24.58 7.19 -19.99
CA GLN A 566 25.42 8.35 -20.32
C GLN A 566 24.84 9.72 -19.92
N GLN A 567 23.64 9.77 -19.29
CA GLN A 567 23.02 11.01 -18.87
C GLN A 567 23.20 11.20 -17.36
N ARG A 568 24.06 12.13 -16.98
CA ARG A 568 24.24 12.71 -15.63
C ARG A 568 22.97 13.45 -15.11
N ARG A 569 21.78 13.17 -15.61
CA ARG A 569 20.53 13.69 -15.04
C ARG A 569 20.27 12.98 -13.72
N LYS A 570 19.73 13.69 -12.75
CA LYS A 570 19.32 13.18 -11.44
C LYS A 570 18.65 11.80 -11.63
N GLN A 571 19.37 10.75 -11.25
CA GLN A 571 18.79 9.40 -11.26
C GLN A 571 17.66 9.39 -10.23
N ASP A 572 16.45 9.16 -10.72
CA ASP A 572 15.28 9.00 -9.87
C ASP A 572 15.32 7.61 -9.25
N SER A 573 15.10 7.53 -7.92
CA SER A 573 14.99 6.27 -7.18
C SER A 573 13.65 5.56 -7.43
N LYS A 574 12.73 6.20 -8.15
CA LYS A 574 11.36 5.70 -8.34
C LYS A 574 11.30 4.56 -9.34
N ALA A 575 10.59 3.50 -8.95
CA ALA A 575 10.28 2.39 -9.85
C ALA A 575 9.29 2.81 -10.94
N GLN A 576 9.45 2.24 -12.11
CA GLN A 576 8.53 2.41 -13.24
C GLN A 576 7.29 1.53 -13.01
N ALA A 577 6.25 2.09 -12.41
CA ALA A 577 5.02 1.38 -12.04
C ALA A 577 3.80 2.26 -12.31
N SER A 578 3.42 2.39 -13.58
CA SER A 578 2.34 3.29 -14.04
C SER A 578 0.96 2.96 -13.46
N ARG A 579 0.76 1.73 -13.00
CA ARG A 579 -0.50 1.25 -12.43
C ARG A 579 -0.55 1.33 -10.91
N PHE A 580 0.57 1.56 -10.26
CA PHE A 580 0.61 1.76 -8.82
C PHE A 580 0.31 3.23 -8.49
N PRO A 581 -0.60 3.51 -7.54
CA PRO A 581 -1.13 4.88 -7.35
C PRO A 581 -0.13 5.86 -6.76
N LYS A 582 0.89 5.37 -6.06
CA LYS A 582 1.92 6.17 -5.43
C LYS A 582 3.29 5.89 -6.04
N ALA A 583 4.10 6.94 -6.19
CA ALA A 583 5.50 6.76 -6.57
C ALA A 583 6.22 5.95 -5.47
N LYS A 584 6.74 4.77 -5.84
CA LYS A 584 7.44 3.86 -4.97
C LYS A 584 8.93 3.85 -5.31
N ASP A 585 9.79 3.89 -4.31
CA ASP A 585 11.22 3.68 -4.51
C ASP A 585 11.50 2.22 -4.89
N GLU A 586 12.45 2.03 -5.80
CA GLU A 586 12.95 0.71 -6.16
C GLU A 586 13.67 0.08 -4.97
N GLY A 587 13.45 -1.19 -4.74
CA GLY A 587 14.11 -1.94 -3.68
C GLY A 587 14.20 -3.42 -4.03
N TRP A 588 14.87 -4.17 -3.15
CA TRP A 588 15.20 -5.56 -3.35
C TRP A 588 15.03 -6.36 -2.06
N PHE A 589 14.64 -7.61 -2.21
CA PHE A 589 14.69 -8.63 -1.17
C PHE A 589 15.86 -9.58 -1.45
N LEU A 590 16.69 -9.79 -0.45
CA LEU A 590 17.66 -10.89 -0.41
C LEU A 590 17.09 -11.99 0.46
N VAL A 591 16.81 -13.14 -0.15
CA VAL A 591 16.25 -14.31 0.51
C VAL A 591 17.26 -15.43 0.43
N LEU A 592 17.78 -15.87 1.57
CA LEU A 592 18.71 -16.99 1.66
C LEU A 592 18.00 -18.23 2.24
N GLY A 593 18.10 -19.35 1.56
CA GLY A 593 17.45 -20.57 2.01
C GLY A 593 18.15 -21.84 1.51
N GLU A 594 17.75 -22.97 2.11
CA GLU A 594 18.12 -24.30 1.68
C GLU A 594 16.94 -24.93 0.91
N VAL A 595 17.11 -25.09 -0.40
CA VAL A 595 16.01 -25.53 -1.30
C VAL A 595 15.55 -26.94 -0.99
N ASP A 596 16.49 -27.86 -0.73
CA ASP A 596 16.17 -29.27 -0.47
C ASP A 596 15.28 -29.46 0.76
N ARG A 597 15.47 -28.62 1.78
CA ARG A 597 14.64 -28.63 2.99
C ARG A 597 13.49 -27.64 2.94
N LYS A 598 13.48 -26.76 1.93
CA LYS A 598 12.52 -25.67 1.81
C LYS A 598 12.56 -24.71 3.02
N GLU A 599 13.73 -24.59 3.64
CA GLU A 599 13.97 -23.82 4.84
C GLU A 599 14.54 -22.44 4.52
N LEU A 600 13.92 -21.41 5.07
CA LEU A 600 14.38 -20.02 4.99
C LEU A 600 15.38 -19.76 6.10
N LEU A 601 16.57 -19.29 5.74
CA LEU A 601 17.65 -19.00 6.69
C LEU A 601 17.69 -17.51 7.06
N ALA A 602 17.54 -16.63 6.07
CA ALA A 602 17.57 -15.19 6.32
C ALA A 602 16.84 -14.39 5.23
N VAL A 603 16.28 -13.26 5.61
CA VAL A 603 15.73 -12.25 4.70
C VAL A 603 16.32 -10.89 5.03
N LYS A 604 16.77 -10.17 4.01
CA LYS A 604 17.21 -8.77 4.11
C LYS A 604 16.56 -7.92 3.05
N ARG A 605 16.27 -6.67 3.40
CA ARG A 605 15.75 -5.68 2.46
C ARG A 605 16.86 -4.72 2.09
N VAL A 606 16.95 -4.43 0.80
CA VAL A 606 17.90 -3.47 0.24
C VAL A 606 17.10 -2.39 -0.48
N GLY A 607 17.40 -1.15 -0.19
CA GLY A 607 16.78 -0.02 -0.88
C GLY A 607 17.36 0.18 -2.29
N TYR A 608 17.11 1.32 -2.87
CA TYR A 608 17.57 1.69 -4.18
C TYR A 608 19.12 1.60 -4.31
N VAL A 609 19.58 0.80 -5.26
CA VAL A 609 21.01 0.66 -5.57
C VAL A 609 21.38 1.69 -6.62
N ARG A 610 21.99 2.79 -6.20
CA ARG A 610 22.41 3.86 -7.13
C ARG A 610 23.59 3.46 -7.99
N HIS A 611 24.68 3.00 -7.38
CA HIS A 611 25.91 2.55 -8.05
C HIS A 611 26.35 1.21 -7.48
N HIS A 612 26.52 1.16 -6.19
CA HIS A 612 26.99 0.01 -5.44
C HIS A 612 26.32 -0.01 -4.07
N SER A 613 25.98 -1.19 -3.59
CA SER A 613 25.50 -1.45 -2.24
C SER A 613 26.08 -2.76 -1.73
N ALA A 614 26.55 -2.76 -0.50
CA ALA A 614 27.02 -3.96 0.18
C ALA A 614 26.07 -4.30 1.32
N VAL A 615 25.70 -5.55 1.41
CA VAL A 615 24.76 -6.05 2.42
C VAL A 615 25.33 -7.33 3.03
N SER A 616 25.24 -7.41 4.36
CA SER A 616 25.66 -8.58 5.13
C SER A 616 24.43 -9.40 5.53
N VAL A 617 24.47 -10.70 5.26
CA VAL A 617 23.41 -11.64 5.62
C VAL A 617 24.04 -12.71 6.52
N ALA A 618 23.71 -12.68 7.81
CA ALA A 618 24.16 -13.72 8.75
C ALA A 618 23.35 -15.00 8.54
N PHE A 619 23.98 -16.13 8.63
CA PHE A 619 23.36 -17.46 8.56
C PHE A 619 24.13 -18.48 9.40
N TYR A 620 23.42 -19.50 9.85
CA TYR A 620 24.01 -20.64 10.53
C TYR A 620 24.17 -21.82 9.60
N THR A 621 25.27 -22.56 9.78
CA THR A 621 25.48 -23.83 9.11
C THR A 621 24.72 -24.95 9.85
N PRO A 622 24.30 -26.03 9.16
CA PRO A 622 23.59 -27.10 9.82
C PRO A 622 24.51 -27.89 10.79
N GLU A 623 23.93 -28.51 11.83
CA GLU A 623 24.64 -29.35 12.78
C GLU A 623 25.25 -30.60 12.10
N ARG A 624 24.58 -31.07 11.04
CA ARG A 624 25.04 -32.26 10.29
C ARG A 624 26.20 -31.92 9.36
N THR A 625 27.21 -32.79 9.36
CA THR A 625 28.32 -32.72 8.39
C THR A 625 27.88 -33.25 7.03
N GLY A 626 28.50 -32.74 5.97
CA GLY A 626 28.26 -33.15 4.60
C GLY A 626 28.10 -31.99 3.64
N LYS A 627 27.79 -32.30 2.40
CA LYS A 627 27.58 -31.32 1.33
C LYS A 627 26.15 -30.79 1.41
N CYS A 628 25.98 -29.45 1.38
CA CYS A 628 24.69 -28.80 1.27
C CYS A 628 24.78 -27.59 0.31
N ILE A 629 23.66 -27.22 -0.26
CA ILE A 629 23.55 -26.08 -1.18
C ILE A 629 22.59 -25.08 -0.57
N TYR A 630 23.11 -23.87 -0.32
CA TYR A 630 22.27 -22.73 0.01
C TYR A 630 22.04 -21.89 -1.23
N THR A 631 20.88 -21.32 -1.36
CA THR A 631 20.51 -20.49 -2.51
C THR A 631 20.15 -19.09 -2.06
N LEU A 632 20.80 -18.11 -2.67
CA LEU A 632 20.46 -16.70 -2.54
C LEU A 632 19.54 -16.28 -3.68
N TYR A 633 18.36 -15.78 -3.33
CA TYR A 633 17.44 -15.16 -4.24
C TYR A 633 17.54 -13.63 -4.09
N LEU A 634 17.86 -12.94 -5.18
CA LEU A 634 17.76 -11.50 -5.31
C LEU A 634 16.43 -11.19 -6.02
N MET A 635 15.43 -10.75 -5.29
CA MET A 635 14.10 -10.51 -5.81
C MET A 635 13.78 -9.01 -5.81
N SER A 636 13.27 -8.51 -6.92
CA SER A 636 12.80 -7.12 -6.97
C SER A 636 11.54 -6.94 -6.11
N ASP A 637 11.41 -5.81 -5.45
CA ASP A 637 10.17 -5.41 -4.79
C ASP A 637 9.24 -4.59 -5.70
N SER A 638 9.62 -4.41 -6.97
CA SER A 638 8.97 -3.49 -7.90
C SER A 638 8.73 -4.05 -9.29
N TYR A 639 9.54 -4.99 -9.77
CA TYR A 639 9.52 -5.48 -11.14
C TYR A 639 9.32 -6.99 -11.22
N LEU A 640 8.58 -7.43 -12.24
CA LEU A 640 8.44 -8.85 -12.61
C LEU A 640 9.54 -9.26 -13.58
N GLY A 641 10.10 -10.45 -13.41
CA GLY A 641 11.05 -11.06 -14.34
C GLY A 641 12.49 -10.58 -14.24
N LEU A 642 12.86 -9.80 -13.21
CA LEU A 642 14.23 -9.35 -12.97
C LEU A 642 14.93 -10.06 -11.82
N ASP A 643 14.32 -11.09 -11.28
CA ASP A 643 14.85 -11.85 -10.15
C ASP A 643 16.06 -12.68 -10.57
N GLN A 644 17.01 -12.85 -9.66
CA GLN A 644 18.23 -13.61 -9.86
C GLN A 644 18.38 -14.64 -8.74
N GLN A 645 19.03 -15.76 -9.08
CA GLN A 645 19.25 -16.87 -8.17
C GLN A 645 20.71 -17.32 -8.24
N TYR A 646 21.31 -17.58 -7.07
CA TYR A 646 22.71 -17.97 -6.94
C TYR A 646 22.87 -19.09 -5.94
N ASP A 647 23.50 -20.20 -6.35
CA ASP A 647 23.76 -21.33 -5.49
C ASP A 647 25.13 -21.21 -4.81
N ILE A 648 25.17 -21.52 -3.52
CA ILE A 648 26.33 -21.51 -2.66
C ILE A 648 26.59 -22.93 -2.20
N HIS A 649 27.67 -23.53 -2.71
CA HIS A 649 28.02 -24.91 -2.40
C HIS A 649 28.88 -24.97 -1.13
N LEU A 650 28.35 -25.54 -0.07
CA LEU A 650 28.99 -25.67 1.24
C LEU A 650 29.36 -27.13 1.54
N ASN A 651 30.58 -27.38 1.99
CA ASN A 651 31.01 -28.63 2.56
C ASN A 651 31.14 -28.44 4.07
N VAL A 652 30.17 -28.95 4.82
CA VAL A 652 30.09 -28.81 6.27
C VAL A 652 30.95 -29.90 6.94
N THR A 653 31.98 -29.46 7.64
CA THR A 653 32.90 -30.30 8.40
C THR A 653 32.61 -30.20 9.91
N ALA A 654 33.07 -31.20 10.68
CA ALA A 654 32.91 -31.14 12.12
C ALA A 654 33.64 -29.93 12.71
N ALA A 655 33.02 -29.27 13.67
CA ALA A 655 33.63 -28.10 14.35
C ALA A 655 34.84 -28.60 15.18
N SER A 656 35.97 -27.86 15.04
CA SER A 656 37.13 -28.11 15.92
C SER A 656 36.93 -27.43 17.30
N ILE A 657 37.62 -27.95 18.32
CA ILE A 657 37.56 -27.37 19.67
C ILE A 657 38.00 -25.88 19.65
N THR A 658 38.94 -25.53 18.79
CA THR A 658 39.44 -24.13 18.65
C THR A 658 38.36 -23.21 18.07
N THR A 659 37.52 -23.71 17.21
CA THR A 659 36.42 -22.95 16.56
C THR A 659 35.27 -22.71 17.55
N GLN A 660 34.95 -23.69 18.39
CA GLN A 660 33.95 -23.56 19.45
C GLN A 660 34.30 -22.46 20.46
N VAL A 661 35.58 -22.41 20.90
CA VAL A 661 36.07 -21.36 21.83
C VAL A 661 35.92 -19.95 21.21
N ASN A 662 36.16 -19.79 19.92
CA ASN A 662 36.00 -18.51 19.23
C ASN A 662 34.54 -18.05 19.10
N THR A 663 33.60 -18.98 18.99
CA THR A 663 32.16 -18.66 18.96
C THR A 663 31.68 -18.15 20.31
N GLU A 664 32.12 -18.77 21.42
CA GLU A 664 31.78 -18.32 22.78
C GLU A 664 32.35 -16.91 23.08
N VAL A 665 33.52 -16.58 22.53
CA VAL A 665 34.14 -15.25 22.69
C VAL A 665 33.37 -14.19 21.87
N SER A 666 32.85 -14.55 20.66
CA SER A 666 32.07 -13.61 19.83
C SER A 666 30.70 -13.33 20.45
N ASP A 667 30.05 -14.31 21.04
CA ASP A 667 28.77 -14.10 21.74
C ASP A 667 28.90 -13.23 22.96
N SER A 668 29.99 -13.39 23.72
CA SER A 668 30.28 -12.52 24.89
C SER A 668 30.60 -11.08 24.51
N VAL A 669 31.13 -10.83 23.31
CA VAL A 669 31.44 -9.48 22.80
C VAL A 669 30.18 -8.82 22.24
N THR A 670 29.29 -9.60 21.58
CA THR A 670 28.00 -9.10 21.06
C THR A 670 27.04 -8.75 22.20
N GLU A 671 26.97 -9.52 23.27
CA GLU A 671 26.19 -9.17 24.46
C GLU A 671 26.67 -7.90 25.16
N ARG A 672 28.00 -7.65 25.18
CA ARG A 672 28.57 -6.42 25.77
C ARG A 672 28.37 -5.18 24.88
N SER A 673 28.36 -5.34 23.55
CA SER A 673 28.09 -4.20 22.64
C SER A 673 26.61 -3.86 22.57
N GLY A 674 25.70 -4.82 22.76
CA GLY A 674 24.28 -4.60 22.84
C GLY A 674 23.79 -3.80 24.08
N LYS A 675 24.58 -3.79 25.16
CA LYS A 675 24.26 -3.00 26.37
C LYS A 675 24.77 -1.56 26.33
N ALA A 676 25.64 -1.19 25.39
CA ALA A 676 26.24 0.15 25.31
C ALA A 676 25.54 1.12 24.36
N SER A 677 24.58 0.67 23.55
CA SER A 677 23.82 1.53 22.58
C SER A 677 22.39 1.89 23.03
N GLY A 678 22.08 1.67 24.32
CA GLY A 678 20.74 1.93 24.89
C GLY A 678 20.61 3.23 25.69
N SER A 679 21.45 4.24 25.44
CA SER A 679 21.27 5.56 26.06
C SER A 679 21.78 6.67 25.14
N ARG A 680 20.92 7.08 24.18
CA ARG A 680 20.72 8.49 23.73
C ARG A 680 19.58 8.58 22.76
#